data_a7b6423b219ff8cb4fd6836a90051cdd
#
_entry.id   a7b6423b219ff8cb4fd6836a90051cdd
#
_cell.length_a   1.000
_cell.length_b   1.000
_cell.length_c   1.000
_cell.angle_alpha   90.00
_cell.angle_beta   90.00
_cell.angle_gamma   90.00
#
_symmetry.space_group_name_H-M   'P 1'
#
loop_
_entity.id
_entity.type
_entity.pdbx_description
1 polymer ?
#
loop_
_entity_poly.entity_id
_entity_poly.type
_entity_poly.pdbx_seq_one_letter_code
_entity_poly.pdbx_strand_id
1 'polypeptide(L)'
;MTKGKFISLTPLAFALGSALSSGAFAVQIEGPYIYNSTQFDEDTVYVTKAGASVGSNRTQTPVEITIAEGKTLTLIETQESLQARVVDATSPSGLVFSGGNLILRRDDAFWKDRTEDAKSETEQFFIRASDGEIIFGGPNTSIIGGVHFQNAYTEMSGDIAKGIYLTSGGAASFDEGFVMNLDRSLVQGEKKQVEQMYGAKVDGGALVTGTNTEINMIAGVHDLSMRGLWILGGGDFQGESLTLNLDANNNNLISTSLTGLVVAGAAGKADLALTGDVNISIKNAANTRATARGMELVSARKYSFAGNTVMDISNVANAYGLTTSQKVDFGEALTVNMSQIGDSAIGVNATSTASVTAKKAVFQIDGDPTYGKQAVYAQSDAKVSFSDSLITNADLLTVTRATIDVVKNFESTDDVAITAQADSTILVNSSKQGTVHFSGYTERTASWGGTPNSTISMNIGSGADGDDSYWNVTQASTLTSLSLAKNASLYFKVRDTDLDGTDALITVTGAAATAVELASGSSIALYGSGFDLEAGKTIQLIKSDKGIEKDGNALAAGDSLDDLKGDLTVIDIKSLIRATETGFSKDQYDLSMKTDELLIATIKEKAPAPTPDPDPDPDPNPDPKPNPDPVPEPDRPSGDKVNDQTNALMQSSIAAAATMFAADELLIDTTMKSRQGVRQTGPFAAARVGRYDLDVRGDLETNVISGLLGYAVNLQGSEIGAFVEMGHGTYDTKTTVTSPVGETKGDGKHNYVGFGVYGNCATPIDWLHVTGYVKGGWLRNEFSAPIAGVSVDFDRTSNYWGAHLGMYGEFQAAGKIKNRTFLNYFYDGRESESYTASGSSDVAGADFHFNSLNSHRAQLGSVFEYAYTSALRPYAALTYEYAFKADAKGRASDQFGDLALNGTDLEGSTGIVSLGWTYQNEAKHFEFDLGVNGYTGKRQGVSAQAQAAWKF
;
A
#
# COMPACT_ATOMS: atom_id res chain seq x y z
N MET A 1 9.45 15.42 6.04
CA MET A 1 10.21 14.35 6.73
C MET A 1 9.30 13.13 6.73
N THR A 2 9.40 12.30 5.71
CA THR A 2 8.58 11.10 5.49
C THR A 2 9.02 10.01 6.47
N LYS A 3 8.13 9.60 7.37
CA LYS A 3 8.33 8.44 8.24
C LYS A 3 8.21 7.18 7.39
N GLY A 4 9.33 6.42 7.29
CA GLY A 4 9.36 5.18 6.54
C GLY A 4 8.38 4.15 7.09
N LYS A 5 7.58 3.57 6.20
CA LYS A 5 6.85 2.33 6.46
C LYS A 5 7.88 1.21 6.68
N PHE A 6 7.94 0.67 7.87
CA PHE A 6 8.67 -0.58 8.12
C PHE A 6 7.88 -1.72 7.46
N ILE A 7 8.45 -2.32 6.43
CA ILE A 7 7.93 -3.58 5.89
C ILE A 7 8.24 -4.66 6.91
N SER A 8 7.21 -5.37 7.38
CA SER A 8 7.41 -6.56 8.18
C SER A 8 8.10 -7.64 7.32
N LEU A 9 9.36 -7.88 7.60
CA LEU A 9 10.20 -8.89 6.94
C LEU A 9 9.86 -10.33 7.37
N THR A 10 8.67 -10.55 7.90
CA THR A 10 8.31 -11.72 8.68
C THR A 10 8.20 -13.08 7.96
N PRO A 11 7.81 -13.26 6.67
CA PRO A 11 7.63 -14.63 6.18
C PRO A 11 8.92 -15.34 5.73
N LEU A 12 9.91 -14.64 5.20
CA LEU A 12 11.08 -15.30 4.62
C LEU A 12 12.25 -15.46 5.61
N ALA A 13 12.38 -14.55 6.55
CA ALA A 13 13.37 -14.68 7.61
C ALA A 13 13.00 -15.83 8.57
N PHE A 14 11.71 -16.09 8.79
CA PHE A 14 11.23 -17.22 9.60
C PHE A 14 11.40 -18.56 8.91
N ALA A 15 11.14 -18.66 7.60
CA ALA A 15 11.35 -19.92 6.86
C ALA A 15 12.84 -20.32 6.75
N LEU A 16 13.76 -19.36 6.69
CA LEU A 16 15.20 -19.64 6.76
C LEU A 16 15.71 -19.77 8.21
N GLY A 17 15.14 -19.05 9.15
CA GLY A 17 15.50 -19.12 10.57
C GLY A 17 15.09 -20.46 11.20
N SER A 18 13.90 -20.96 10.88
CA SER A 18 13.43 -22.25 11.40
C SER A 18 14.15 -23.47 10.79
N ALA A 19 14.74 -23.32 9.59
CA ALA A 19 15.55 -24.37 8.98
C ALA A 19 17.02 -24.39 9.44
N LEU A 20 17.51 -23.32 10.08
CA LEU A 20 18.93 -23.16 10.43
C LEU A 20 19.20 -23.16 11.95
N SER A 21 18.16 -23.16 12.81
CA SER A 21 18.34 -23.03 14.27
C SER A 21 18.34 -24.33 15.07
N SER A 22 18.45 -25.51 14.49
CA SER A 22 18.44 -26.74 15.28
C SER A 22 19.65 -27.64 15.07
N GLY A 23 20.70 -27.35 15.80
CA GLY A 23 21.71 -28.35 16.15
C GLY A 23 21.36 -29.13 17.41
N ALA A 24 20.22 -28.88 18.08
CA ALA A 24 19.71 -29.67 19.21
C ALA A 24 18.38 -30.28 18.81
N PHE A 25 18.26 -31.59 18.81
CA PHE A 25 17.01 -32.32 18.62
C PHE A 25 16.09 -31.98 19.81
N ALA A 26 14.89 -31.40 19.50
CA ALA A 26 13.87 -31.24 20.54
C ALA A 26 13.48 -32.60 21.11
N VAL A 27 13.33 -32.67 22.43
CA VAL A 27 12.87 -33.92 23.09
C VAL A 27 11.40 -34.11 22.76
N GLN A 28 11.04 -35.21 22.08
CA GLN A 28 9.65 -35.54 21.83
C GLN A 28 9.11 -36.41 22.98
N ILE A 29 8.00 -35.96 23.58
CA ILE A 29 7.32 -36.66 24.69
C ILE A 29 5.87 -36.92 24.22
N GLU A 30 5.43 -38.20 24.25
CA GLU A 30 4.01 -38.53 24.19
C GLU A 30 3.54 -38.76 25.64
N GLY A 31 2.54 -37.98 26.04
CA GLY A 31 2.15 -37.99 27.46
C GLY A 31 0.64 -37.77 27.68
N PRO A 32 0.20 -37.95 28.91
CA PRO A 32 -1.18 -37.69 29.30
C PRO A 32 -1.42 -36.17 29.41
N TYR A 33 -2.68 -35.80 29.58
CA TYR A 33 -3.09 -34.46 29.90
C TYR A 33 -2.34 -33.86 31.11
N ILE A 34 -1.78 -32.66 30.97
CA ILE A 34 -1.02 -31.97 32.01
C ILE A 34 -1.99 -31.17 32.86
N TYR A 35 -2.12 -31.53 34.15
CA TYR A 35 -2.99 -30.85 35.15
C TYR A 35 -2.23 -30.51 36.46
N ASN A 36 -0.92 -30.67 36.46
CA ASN A 36 -0.02 -30.31 37.56
C ASN A 36 1.08 -29.38 37.08
N SER A 37 1.59 -28.54 37.96
CA SER A 37 2.73 -27.66 37.68
C SER A 37 3.92 -28.47 37.16
N THR A 38 4.45 -28.04 36.01
CA THR A 38 5.50 -28.77 35.28
C THR A 38 6.53 -27.77 34.74
N GLN A 39 7.80 -28.17 34.76
CA GLN A 39 8.93 -27.39 34.24
C GLN A 39 9.54 -28.07 33.01
N PHE A 40 9.87 -27.29 31.99
CA PHE A 40 10.55 -27.75 30.79
C PHE A 40 11.88 -27.01 30.63
N ASP A 41 12.97 -27.72 30.78
CA ASP A 41 14.34 -27.16 30.77
C ASP A 41 15.04 -27.26 29.42
N GLU A 42 14.42 -27.94 28.44
CA GLU A 42 14.95 -28.18 27.10
C GLU A 42 13.87 -27.92 26.05
N ASP A 43 14.29 -27.76 24.78
CA ASP A 43 13.35 -27.68 23.67
C ASP A 43 12.53 -28.97 23.59
N THR A 44 11.22 -28.87 23.81
CA THR A 44 10.36 -30.04 24.01
C THR A 44 9.15 -29.98 23.06
N VAL A 45 8.86 -31.08 22.38
CA VAL A 45 7.61 -31.31 21.65
C VAL A 45 6.76 -32.29 22.46
N TYR A 46 5.65 -31.81 23.03
CA TYR A 46 4.74 -32.59 23.84
C TYR A 46 3.46 -32.92 23.07
N VAL A 47 3.26 -34.21 22.81
CA VAL A 47 2.11 -34.70 22.00
C VAL A 47 1.13 -35.40 22.93
N THR A 48 -0.16 -35.04 22.83
CA THR A 48 -1.24 -35.65 23.57
C THR A 48 -2.43 -36.03 22.70
N LYS A 49 -3.20 -37.04 23.11
CA LYS A 49 -4.46 -37.51 22.50
C LYS A 49 -5.62 -37.48 23.48
N ALA A 50 -5.54 -36.66 24.52
CA ALA A 50 -6.46 -36.67 25.66
C ALA A 50 -7.61 -35.67 25.60
N GLY A 51 -7.81 -34.98 24.44
CA GLY A 51 -8.84 -33.94 24.26
C GLY A 51 -8.41 -32.55 24.72
N ALA A 52 -7.33 -32.47 25.51
CA ALA A 52 -6.58 -31.25 25.78
C ALA A 52 -5.13 -31.61 26.14
N SER A 53 -4.18 -30.72 25.81
CA SER A 53 -2.78 -30.92 26.20
C SER A 53 -2.52 -30.45 27.61
N VAL A 54 -3.08 -29.31 27.98
CA VAL A 54 -2.93 -28.71 29.32
C VAL A 54 -4.25 -28.16 29.80
N GLY A 55 -4.50 -28.21 31.08
CA GLY A 55 -5.68 -27.55 31.66
C GLY A 55 -5.57 -27.33 33.16
N SER A 56 -6.50 -26.50 33.65
CA SER A 56 -6.62 -26.21 35.08
C SER A 56 -7.15 -27.41 35.86
N ASN A 57 -6.67 -27.56 37.09
CA ASN A 57 -7.20 -28.57 38.02
C ASN A 57 -8.32 -27.97 38.87
N ARG A 58 -9.07 -28.82 39.60
CA ARG A 58 -10.17 -28.40 40.49
C ARG A 58 -9.69 -27.97 41.88
N THR A 59 -8.38 -27.88 42.11
CA THR A 59 -7.78 -27.39 43.34
C THR A 59 -7.68 -25.85 43.27
N GLN A 60 -7.62 -25.17 44.39
CA GLN A 60 -7.56 -23.70 44.45
C GLN A 60 -6.19 -23.11 44.11
N THR A 61 -5.21 -23.92 43.72
CA THR A 61 -3.87 -23.46 43.32
C THR A 61 -3.75 -23.43 41.80
N PRO A 62 -3.21 -22.36 41.20
CA PRO A 62 -2.93 -22.34 39.78
C PRO A 62 -2.01 -23.47 39.33
N VAL A 63 -2.22 -23.99 38.14
CA VAL A 63 -1.26 -24.87 37.45
C VAL A 63 -0.23 -24.03 36.75
N GLU A 64 1.03 -24.20 37.07
CA GLU A 64 2.14 -23.43 36.51
C GLU A 64 2.95 -24.30 35.55
N ILE A 65 3.08 -23.82 34.27
CA ILE A 65 3.93 -24.41 33.26
C ILE A 65 5.10 -23.44 33.02
N THR A 66 6.29 -23.87 33.45
CA THR A 66 7.50 -23.04 33.34
C THR A 66 8.38 -23.58 32.22
N ILE A 67 8.81 -22.70 31.31
CA ILE A 67 9.74 -22.99 30.20
C ILE A 67 11.05 -22.26 30.50
N ALA A 68 12.19 -22.94 30.46
CA ALA A 68 13.46 -22.30 30.66
C ALA A 68 13.74 -21.20 29.64
N GLU A 69 14.46 -20.16 30.03
CA GLU A 69 14.79 -19.03 29.17
C GLU A 69 15.53 -19.49 27.89
N GLY A 70 15.10 -18.99 26.74
CA GLY A 70 15.63 -19.35 25.41
C GLY A 70 15.23 -20.74 24.92
N LYS A 71 14.37 -21.47 25.65
CA LYS A 71 13.81 -22.76 25.23
C LYS A 71 12.43 -22.65 24.67
N THR A 72 12.00 -23.67 23.91
CA THR A 72 10.71 -23.74 23.26
C THR A 72 9.93 -24.97 23.68
N LEU A 73 8.71 -24.78 24.18
CA LEU A 73 7.73 -25.85 24.39
C LEU A 73 6.70 -25.82 23.26
N THR A 74 6.59 -26.93 22.53
CA THR A 74 5.51 -27.13 21.53
C THR A 74 4.50 -28.13 22.08
N LEU A 75 3.26 -27.68 22.28
CA LEU A 75 2.15 -28.54 22.69
C LEU A 75 1.33 -28.92 21.45
N ILE A 76 1.19 -30.21 21.19
CA ILE A 76 0.44 -30.73 20.05
C ILE A 76 -0.71 -31.61 20.58
N GLU A 77 -1.95 -31.23 20.29
CA GLU A 77 -3.14 -32.05 20.53
C GLU A 77 -3.57 -32.73 19.23
N THR A 78 -3.60 -34.05 19.23
CA THR A 78 -3.89 -34.88 18.05
C THR A 78 -5.13 -35.74 18.19
N GLN A 79 -5.97 -35.54 19.22
CA GLN A 79 -7.17 -36.32 19.38
C GLN A 79 -8.19 -36.10 18.24
N GLU A 80 -8.66 -37.19 17.66
CA GLU A 80 -9.74 -37.23 16.67
C GLU A 80 -11.12 -37.01 17.31
N SER A 81 -11.33 -35.98 18.07
CA SER A 81 -12.58 -35.69 18.76
C SER A 81 -13.17 -34.35 18.33
N LEU A 82 -14.49 -34.28 18.32
CA LEU A 82 -15.25 -33.06 17.99
C LEU A 82 -15.06 -31.93 19.03
N GLN A 83 -14.44 -32.22 20.19
CA GLN A 83 -14.28 -31.32 21.32
C GLN A 83 -12.85 -31.18 21.79
N ALA A 84 -11.86 -31.29 20.91
CA ALA A 84 -10.46 -31.20 21.31
C ALA A 84 -9.96 -29.74 21.43
N ARG A 85 -9.13 -29.48 22.42
CA ARG A 85 -8.54 -28.17 22.74
C ARG A 85 -7.07 -28.36 23.08
N VAL A 86 -6.23 -27.38 22.75
CA VAL A 86 -4.83 -27.42 23.21
C VAL A 86 -4.76 -26.99 24.68
N VAL A 87 -5.45 -25.92 25.04
CA VAL A 87 -5.53 -25.41 26.41
C VAL A 87 -6.99 -25.32 26.87
N ASP A 88 -7.33 -25.95 27.97
CA ASP A 88 -8.67 -25.94 28.59
C ASP A 88 -8.63 -25.40 30.02
N ALA A 89 -9.00 -24.14 30.19
CA ALA A 89 -9.09 -23.47 31.48
C ALA A 89 -10.56 -23.21 31.89
N THR A 90 -11.26 -24.27 32.23
CA THR A 90 -12.68 -24.23 32.63
C THR A 90 -12.89 -24.30 34.14
N SER A 91 -11.88 -24.02 34.92
CA SER A 91 -11.91 -24.09 36.37
C SER A 91 -11.43 -22.77 37.00
N PRO A 92 -11.94 -22.37 38.16
CA PRO A 92 -11.53 -21.13 38.84
C PRO A 92 -10.09 -21.09 39.37
N SER A 93 -9.35 -22.18 39.27
CA SER A 93 -7.98 -22.27 39.81
C SER A 93 -6.90 -21.58 38.99
N GLY A 94 -7.17 -21.21 37.72
CA GLY A 94 -6.18 -20.56 36.85
C GLY A 94 -5.08 -21.48 36.27
N LEU A 95 -4.45 -21.03 35.23
CA LEU A 95 -3.35 -21.67 34.50
C LEU A 95 -2.33 -20.60 34.13
N VAL A 96 -1.04 -20.80 34.43
CA VAL A 96 0.02 -19.84 34.13
C VAL A 96 1.08 -20.51 33.27
N PHE A 97 1.44 -19.90 32.17
CA PHE A 97 2.62 -20.22 31.37
C PHE A 97 3.65 -19.11 31.54
N SER A 98 4.91 -19.48 31.79
CA SER A 98 5.97 -18.50 32.03
C SER A 98 7.30 -18.91 31.40
N GLY A 99 8.17 -17.93 31.16
CA GLY A 99 9.53 -18.09 30.68
C GLY A 99 9.69 -18.08 29.16
N GLY A 100 10.30 -19.13 28.56
CA GLY A 100 10.68 -19.18 27.16
C GLY A 100 9.54 -19.12 26.13
N ASN A 101 9.72 -19.71 24.96
CA ASN A 101 8.75 -19.68 23.88
C ASN A 101 7.71 -20.79 24.01
N LEU A 102 6.45 -20.49 23.73
CA LEU A 102 5.35 -21.44 23.72
C LEU A 102 4.72 -21.52 22.31
N ILE A 103 4.60 -22.73 21.77
CA ILE A 103 3.92 -22.99 20.52
C ILE A 103 2.75 -23.95 20.79
N LEU A 104 1.53 -23.50 20.52
CA LEU A 104 0.32 -24.31 20.56
C LEU A 104 -0.02 -24.76 19.15
N ARG A 105 -0.01 -26.07 18.92
CA ARG A 105 -0.23 -26.64 17.60
C ARG A 105 -1.36 -27.65 17.59
N ARG A 106 -2.13 -27.62 16.53
CA ARG A 106 -3.09 -28.66 16.24
C ARG A 106 -2.86 -29.19 14.83
N ASP A 107 -2.48 -30.47 14.73
CA ASP A 107 -2.29 -31.17 13.48
C ASP A 107 -3.58 -31.93 13.11
N ASP A 108 -4.17 -31.56 12.01
CA ASP A 108 -5.41 -32.17 11.52
C ASP A 108 -5.19 -33.35 10.55
N ALA A 109 -4.69 -34.45 11.10
CA ALA A 109 -4.89 -35.74 10.46
C ALA A 109 -6.40 -36.10 10.33
N PHE A 110 -7.24 -35.47 11.16
CA PHE A 110 -8.67 -35.69 11.27
C PHE A 110 -9.49 -35.27 10.03
N TRP A 111 -9.12 -34.19 9.34
CA TRP A 111 -9.88 -33.67 8.21
C TRP A 111 -9.54 -34.35 6.87
N LYS A 112 -8.39 -35.01 6.77
CA LYS A 112 -7.93 -35.61 5.52
C LYS A 112 -8.82 -36.78 5.02
N ASP A 113 -9.43 -37.52 5.95
CA ASP A 113 -10.13 -38.78 5.64
C ASP A 113 -11.65 -38.80 5.96
N ARG A 114 -12.26 -37.70 6.42
CA ARG A 114 -13.69 -37.70 6.78
C ARG A 114 -14.63 -37.53 5.61
N THR A 115 -15.57 -38.48 5.51
CA THR A 115 -16.71 -38.47 4.55
C THR A 115 -18.03 -37.98 5.18
N GLU A 116 -18.07 -37.67 6.48
CA GLU A 116 -19.27 -37.24 7.22
C GLU A 116 -19.51 -35.74 7.20
N ASP A 117 -20.78 -35.31 7.26
CA ASP A 117 -21.21 -33.90 7.26
C ASP A 117 -20.64 -33.13 8.45
N ALA A 118 -19.71 -32.22 8.17
CA ALA A 118 -19.10 -31.35 9.16
C ALA A 118 -20.01 -30.16 9.58
N LYS A 119 -21.33 -30.26 9.36
CA LYS A 119 -22.31 -29.24 9.79
C LYS A 119 -22.52 -29.18 11.30
N SER A 120 -22.04 -30.16 12.07
CA SER A 120 -22.02 -30.01 13.52
C SER A 120 -20.84 -29.10 13.90
N GLU A 121 -21.15 -27.99 14.52
CA GLU A 121 -20.20 -27.05 15.13
C GLU A 121 -19.16 -27.84 15.95
N THR A 122 -18.00 -28.07 15.32
CA THR A 122 -16.89 -28.71 16.03
C THR A 122 -16.40 -27.72 17.07
N GLU A 123 -16.47 -28.05 18.33
CA GLU A 123 -15.92 -27.27 19.44
C GLU A 123 -14.39 -27.48 19.55
N GLN A 124 -13.66 -27.19 18.47
CA GLN A 124 -12.21 -27.29 18.44
C GLN A 124 -11.60 -25.91 18.58
N PHE A 125 -10.77 -25.72 19.61
CA PHE A 125 -10.17 -24.43 19.94
C PHE A 125 -8.69 -24.62 20.27
N PHE A 126 -7.88 -23.56 20.09
CA PHE A 126 -6.58 -23.54 20.77
C PHE A 126 -6.76 -23.32 22.26
N ILE A 127 -7.57 -22.32 22.63
CA ILE A 127 -7.79 -21.96 24.03
C ILE A 127 -9.30 -21.84 24.27
N ARG A 128 -9.79 -22.52 25.30
CA ARG A 128 -11.11 -22.29 25.86
C ARG A 128 -10.97 -21.95 27.34
N ALA A 129 -11.59 -20.86 27.78
CA ALA A 129 -11.70 -20.53 29.19
C ALA A 129 -13.14 -20.15 29.55
N SER A 130 -13.56 -20.57 30.76
CA SER A 130 -14.81 -20.16 31.40
C SER A 130 -14.55 -20.01 32.90
N ASP A 131 -15.34 -19.19 33.57
CA ASP A 131 -15.27 -18.99 35.03
C ASP A 131 -13.97 -18.30 35.54
N GLY A 132 -13.41 -17.36 34.79
CA GLY A 132 -12.38 -16.43 35.27
C GLY A 132 -12.93 -15.01 35.41
N GLU A 133 -12.28 -14.16 36.19
CA GLU A 133 -12.63 -12.74 36.31
C GLU A 133 -11.42 -11.86 36.02
N ILE A 134 -11.55 -10.91 35.08
CA ILE A 134 -10.59 -9.84 34.90
C ILE A 134 -11.18 -8.57 35.51
N ILE A 135 -10.48 -7.99 36.47
CA ILE A 135 -10.85 -6.70 37.06
C ILE A 135 -10.04 -5.63 36.34
N PHE A 136 -10.73 -4.85 35.47
CA PHE A 136 -10.16 -3.69 34.81
C PHE A 136 -10.13 -2.52 35.80
N GLY A 137 -8.98 -2.17 36.31
CA GLY A 137 -8.83 -1.09 37.28
C GLY A 137 -7.45 -0.44 37.26
N GLY A 138 -7.26 0.59 36.43
CA GLY A 138 -6.02 1.37 36.43
C GLY A 138 -4.78 0.56 35.96
N PRO A 139 -3.55 0.94 36.35
CA PRO A 139 -2.33 0.31 35.83
C PRO A 139 -2.12 -1.14 36.33
N ASN A 140 -3.02 -1.68 37.15
CA ASN A 140 -2.94 -3.03 37.67
C ASN A 140 -4.22 -3.80 37.30
N THR A 141 -4.22 -4.45 36.15
CA THR A 141 -5.26 -5.43 35.80
C THR A 141 -4.98 -6.72 36.59
N SER A 142 -5.90 -7.12 37.49
CA SER A 142 -5.77 -8.41 38.16
C SER A 142 -6.71 -9.44 37.54
N ILE A 143 -6.16 -10.60 37.19
CA ILE A 143 -6.90 -11.74 36.66
C ILE A 143 -7.01 -12.79 37.76
N ILE A 144 -8.25 -13.19 38.08
CA ILE A 144 -8.51 -14.26 39.05
C ILE A 144 -9.06 -15.46 38.27
N GLY A 145 -8.29 -16.54 38.26
CA GLY A 145 -8.61 -17.69 37.41
C GLY A 145 -8.27 -17.40 35.92
N GLY A 146 -8.66 -18.28 35.02
CA GLY A 146 -8.36 -18.14 33.59
C GLY A 146 -6.95 -18.55 33.19
N VAL A 147 -6.45 -18.02 32.05
CA VAL A 147 -5.12 -18.40 31.51
C VAL A 147 -4.23 -17.17 31.39
N HIS A 148 -3.02 -17.28 31.94
CA HIS A 148 -1.99 -16.25 31.87
C HIS A 148 -0.79 -16.74 31.06
N PHE A 149 -0.46 -16.04 29.98
CA PHE A 149 0.72 -16.27 29.16
C PHE A 149 1.75 -15.18 29.44
N GLN A 150 2.69 -15.48 30.29
CA GLN A 150 3.84 -14.64 30.68
C GLN A 150 5.10 -15.11 29.94
N ASN A 151 4.94 -15.61 28.72
CA ASN A 151 5.98 -16.14 27.89
C ASN A 151 6.63 -15.04 27.07
N ALA A 152 7.93 -15.20 26.75
CA ALA A 152 8.63 -14.32 25.84
C ALA A 152 8.03 -14.31 24.43
N TYR A 153 7.42 -15.43 24.01
CA TYR A 153 6.74 -15.57 22.72
C TYR A 153 5.65 -16.64 22.83
N THR A 154 4.48 -16.36 22.24
CA THR A 154 3.38 -17.34 22.13
C THR A 154 2.87 -17.40 20.70
N GLU A 155 2.86 -18.60 20.12
CA GLU A 155 2.33 -18.89 18.79
C GLU A 155 1.23 -19.96 18.85
N MET A 156 0.19 -19.77 18.01
CA MET A 156 -0.87 -20.74 17.79
C MET A 156 -0.97 -21.02 16.29
N SER A 157 -0.83 -22.27 15.86
CA SER A 157 -0.89 -22.63 14.44
C SER A 157 -1.63 -23.92 14.17
N GLY A 158 -2.46 -23.95 13.10
CA GLY A 158 -3.18 -25.14 12.68
C GLY A 158 -4.28 -24.87 11.67
N ASP A 159 -4.90 -25.92 11.15
CA ASP A 159 -5.98 -25.91 10.16
C ASP A 159 -7.40 -25.88 10.75
N ILE A 160 -7.55 -25.36 11.96
CA ILE A 160 -8.82 -25.23 12.69
C ILE A 160 -9.54 -23.92 12.37
N ALA A 161 -10.87 -23.92 12.57
CA ALA A 161 -11.70 -22.75 12.28
C ALA A 161 -11.82 -21.75 13.45
N LYS A 162 -11.45 -22.14 14.67
CA LYS A 162 -11.73 -21.36 15.89
C LYS A 162 -10.48 -21.31 16.75
N GLY A 163 -9.94 -20.10 16.99
CA GLY A 163 -8.74 -19.89 17.78
C GLY A 163 -8.99 -19.86 19.29
N ILE A 164 -9.29 -18.69 19.83
CA ILE A 164 -9.57 -18.46 21.26
C ILE A 164 -11.08 -18.33 21.49
N TYR A 165 -11.60 -18.98 22.51
CA TYR A 165 -12.99 -18.83 22.95
C TYR A 165 -13.09 -18.58 24.45
N LEU A 166 -13.50 -17.38 24.84
CA LEU A 166 -13.70 -16.95 26.22
C LEU A 166 -15.20 -16.71 26.44
N THR A 167 -15.79 -17.47 27.35
CA THR A 167 -17.24 -17.41 27.63
C THR A 167 -17.52 -17.42 29.12
N SER A 168 -18.66 -16.92 29.52
CA SER A 168 -19.16 -16.99 30.92
C SER A 168 -18.16 -16.50 31.95
N GLY A 169 -17.50 -15.36 31.71
CA GLY A 169 -16.46 -14.83 32.61
C GLY A 169 -15.08 -15.43 32.39
N GLY A 170 -14.87 -16.28 31.38
CA GLY A 170 -13.55 -16.80 31.01
C GLY A 170 -12.55 -15.71 30.68
N ALA A 171 -11.31 -15.85 31.15
CA ALA A 171 -10.27 -14.84 31.00
C ALA A 171 -8.98 -15.41 30.41
N ALA A 172 -8.33 -14.64 29.53
CA ALA A 172 -6.99 -14.92 29.02
C ALA A 172 -6.15 -13.65 28.95
N SER A 173 -4.89 -13.72 29.33
CA SER A 173 -3.93 -12.63 29.15
C SER A 173 -2.62 -13.12 28.52
N PHE A 174 -2.04 -12.25 27.69
CA PHE A 174 -0.78 -12.47 27.00
C PHE A 174 0.07 -11.21 27.21
N ASP A 175 1.10 -11.30 28.05
CA ASP A 175 1.91 -10.15 28.44
C ASP A 175 2.63 -9.52 27.24
N GLU A 176 3.16 -10.35 26.33
CA GLU A 176 3.83 -9.90 25.09
C GLU A 176 2.92 -9.95 23.85
N GLY A 177 1.66 -10.40 23.99
CA GLY A 177 0.76 -10.69 22.87
C GLY A 177 0.93 -12.11 22.33
N PHE A 178 0.42 -12.35 21.11
CA PHE A 178 0.51 -13.67 20.47
C PHE A 178 0.46 -13.56 18.95
N VAL A 179 0.96 -14.59 18.26
CA VAL A 179 0.76 -14.80 16.83
C VAL A 179 -0.13 -16.03 16.64
N MET A 180 -1.22 -15.88 15.86
CA MET A 180 -2.15 -16.95 15.57
C MET A 180 -2.27 -17.16 14.06
N ASN A 181 -2.05 -18.40 13.61
CA ASN A 181 -2.12 -18.79 12.21
C ASN A 181 -3.18 -19.88 12.02
N LEU A 182 -4.35 -19.53 11.55
CA LEU A 182 -5.45 -20.44 11.19
C LEU A 182 -5.46 -20.63 9.69
N ASP A 183 -4.93 -21.75 9.18
CA ASP A 183 -4.82 -22.01 7.75
C ASP A 183 -5.67 -23.23 7.34
N ARG A 184 -6.80 -22.96 6.69
CA ARG A 184 -7.71 -23.97 6.14
C ARG A 184 -7.64 -24.06 4.61
N SER A 185 -6.64 -23.48 3.97
CA SER A 185 -6.51 -23.45 2.51
C SER A 185 -6.50 -24.83 1.85
N LEU A 186 -6.03 -25.85 2.56
CA LEU A 186 -6.00 -27.24 2.08
C LEU A 186 -7.31 -28.00 2.32
N VAL A 187 -8.28 -27.43 3.03
CA VAL A 187 -9.58 -28.05 3.30
C VAL A 187 -10.50 -27.87 2.09
N GLN A 188 -10.72 -28.94 1.32
CA GLN A 188 -11.53 -28.93 0.12
C GLN A 188 -12.83 -29.74 0.31
N GLY A 189 -13.90 -29.29 -0.35
CA GLY A 189 -15.20 -29.96 -0.44
C GLY A 189 -16.30 -29.32 0.40
N GLU A 190 -17.51 -29.21 -0.18
CA GLU A 190 -18.70 -28.58 0.45
C GLU A 190 -19.09 -29.20 1.79
N LYS A 191 -18.80 -30.49 2.00
CA LYS A 191 -19.10 -31.21 3.24
C LYS A 191 -18.21 -30.82 4.42
N LYS A 192 -17.11 -30.10 4.16
CA LYS A 192 -16.15 -29.63 5.18
C LYS A 192 -16.29 -28.13 5.48
N GLN A 193 -17.32 -27.49 4.95
CA GLN A 193 -17.65 -26.10 5.16
C GLN A 193 -17.91 -25.79 6.64
N VAL A 194 -17.36 -24.69 7.14
CA VAL A 194 -17.71 -24.11 8.45
C VAL A 194 -18.54 -22.85 8.27
N GLU A 195 -19.58 -22.69 9.10
CA GLU A 195 -20.41 -21.48 9.06
C GLU A 195 -19.67 -20.25 9.60
N GLN A 196 -18.80 -20.46 10.59
CA GLN A 196 -18.08 -19.38 11.27
C GLN A 196 -16.64 -19.77 11.55
N MET A 197 -15.71 -18.98 11.04
CA MET A 197 -14.30 -19.00 11.38
C MET A 197 -13.97 -17.75 12.21
N TYR A 198 -13.24 -17.88 13.30
CA TYR A 198 -12.80 -16.71 14.09
C TYR A 198 -11.45 -16.93 14.76
N GLY A 199 -10.66 -15.85 14.81
CA GLY A 199 -9.40 -15.86 15.55
C GLY A 199 -9.65 -15.88 17.06
N ALA A 200 -10.28 -14.84 17.59
CA ALA A 200 -10.67 -14.81 19.00
C ALA A 200 -12.14 -14.38 19.15
N LYS A 201 -12.90 -15.15 19.95
CA LYS A 201 -14.29 -14.81 20.34
C LYS A 201 -14.33 -14.61 21.85
N VAL A 202 -14.76 -13.42 22.27
CA VAL A 202 -14.92 -13.03 23.69
C VAL A 202 -16.40 -12.79 23.95
N ASP A 203 -17.09 -13.77 24.53
CA ASP A 203 -18.52 -13.78 24.78
C ASP A 203 -18.83 -13.76 26.29
N GLY A 204 -18.90 -12.59 26.86
CA GLY A 204 -19.04 -12.37 28.30
C GLY A 204 -17.78 -12.68 29.12
N GLY A 205 -16.66 -12.90 28.44
CA GLY A 205 -15.33 -13.08 29.04
C GLY A 205 -14.44 -11.85 28.85
N ALA A 206 -13.12 -12.01 29.05
CA ALA A 206 -12.16 -10.93 28.86
C ALA A 206 -10.83 -11.43 28.25
N LEU A 207 -10.29 -10.68 27.30
CA LEU A 207 -9.01 -10.91 26.66
C LEU A 207 -8.12 -9.69 26.88
N VAL A 208 -6.92 -9.91 27.40
CA VAL A 208 -5.87 -8.88 27.55
C VAL A 208 -4.63 -9.30 26.74
N THR A 209 -4.11 -8.38 25.93
CA THR A 209 -2.94 -8.66 25.10
C THR A 209 -1.91 -7.52 25.16
N GLY A 210 -0.64 -7.85 24.98
CA GLY A 210 0.45 -6.88 24.85
C GLY A 210 0.64 -6.36 23.41
N THR A 211 1.87 -6.01 23.06
CA THR A 211 2.24 -5.28 21.83
C THR A 211 2.19 -6.10 20.54
N ASN A 212 2.39 -7.42 20.61
CA ASN A 212 2.59 -8.28 19.43
C ASN A 212 1.38 -9.19 19.17
N THR A 213 0.19 -8.60 19.03
CA THR A 213 -1.03 -9.38 18.79
C THR A 213 -1.33 -9.44 17.30
N GLU A 214 -1.19 -10.64 16.72
CA GLU A 214 -1.39 -10.89 15.32
C GLU A 214 -2.29 -12.12 15.09
N ILE A 215 -3.31 -12.00 14.26
CA ILE A 215 -4.23 -13.07 13.88
C ILE A 215 -4.26 -13.18 12.36
N ASN A 216 -3.74 -14.28 11.85
CA ASN A 216 -3.72 -14.62 10.43
C ASN A 216 -4.71 -15.77 10.17
N MET A 217 -5.62 -15.56 9.23
CA MET A 217 -6.68 -16.50 8.92
C MET A 217 -6.76 -16.72 7.41
N ILE A 218 -6.67 -17.98 6.99
CA ILE A 218 -6.91 -18.39 5.60
C ILE A 218 -8.08 -19.37 5.60
N ALA A 219 -9.18 -18.99 4.94
CA ALA A 219 -10.38 -19.82 4.88
C ALA A 219 -10.24 -20.97 3.87
N GLY A 220 -10.99 -22.05 4.10
CA GLY A 220 -11.28 -23.06 3.08
C GLY A 220 -12.22 -22.48 2.00
N VAL A 221 -12.21 -23.09 0.81
CA VAL A 221 -12.93 -22.59 -0.40
C VAL A 221 -14.45 -22.41 -0.17
N HIS A 222 -15.03 -23.08 0.81
CA HIS A 222 -16.48 -23.08 1.07
C HIS A 222 -16.88 -22.47 2.43
N ASP A 223 -15.95 -21.91 3.20
CA ASP A 223 -16.24 -21.33 4.51
C ASP A 223 -17.07 -20.03 4.35
N LEU A 224 -18.11 -19.83 5.21
CA LEU A 224 -19.12 -18.78 4.97
C LEU A 224 -18.84 -17.45 5.66
N SER A 225 -18.18 -17.45 6.81
CA SER A 225 -17.86 -16.20 7.50
C SER A 225 -16.56 -16.25 8.24
N MET A 226 -15.84 -15.12 8.26
CA MET A 226 -14.60 -14.94 9.01
C MET A 226 -14.70 -13.71 9.90
N ARG A 227 -14.21 -13.84 11.14
CA ARG A 227 -14.06 -12.72 12.09
C ARG A 227 -12.69 -12.82 12.74
N GLY A 228 -11.90 -11.77 12.63
CA GLY A 228 -10.58 -11.75 13.29
C GLY A 228 -10.73 -11.74 14.81
N LEU A 229 -11.20 -10.63 15.37
CA LEU A 229 -11.53 -10.49 16.79
C LEU A 229 -13.04 -10.20 16.94
N TRP A 230 -13.73 -11.03 17.70
CA TRP A 230 -15.18 -10.96 17.88
C TRP A 230 -15.58 -10.83 19.35
N ILE A 231 -16.04 -9.66 19.75
CA ILE A 231 -16.44 -9.34 21.14
C ILE A 231 -17.96 -9.27 21.21
N LEU A 232 -18.55 -10.09 22.08
CA LEU A 232 -20.00 -10.26 22.25
C LEU A 232 -20.41 -10.30 23.73
N GLY A 233 -21.73 -10.27 23.98
CA GLY A 233 -22.31 -10.67 25.25
C GLY A 233 -21.78 -9.94 26.49
N GLY A 234 -21.28 -8.71 26.33
CA GLY A 234 -20.60 -7.97 27.39
C GLY A 234 -19.15 -8.39 27.61
N GLY A 235 -18.56 -9.08 26.65
CA GLY A 235 -17.12 -9.38 26.65
C GLY A 235 -16.26 -8.13 26.57
N ASP A 236 -15.03 -8.19 27.11
CA ASP A 236 -14.08 -7.10 27.15
C ASP A 236 -12.76 -7.48 26.47
N PHE A 237 -12.11 -6.50 25.81
CA PHE A 237 -10.80 -6.62 25.23
C PHE A 237 -9.94 -5.42 25.62
N GLN A 238 -8.70 -5.68 25.99
CA GLN A 238 -7.67 -4.68 26.23
C GLN A 238 -6.38 -5.13 25.55
N GLY A 239 -5.74 -4.24 24.78
CA GLY A 239 -4.49 -4.52 24.07
C GLY A 239 -3.73 -3.26 23.73
N GLU A 240 -2.48 -3.42 23.29
CA GLU A 240 -1.67 -2.30 22.81
C GLU A 240 -1.80 -2.14 21.30
N SER A 241 -1.46 -3.17 20.53
CA SER A 241 -1.58 -3.18 19.07
C SER A 241 -2.34 -4.42 18.57
N LEU A 242 -2.88 -4.34 17.35
CA LEU A 242 -3.66 -5.44 16.78
C LEU A 242 -3.44 -5.54 15.27
N THR A 243 -3.03 -6.71 14.81
CA THR A 243 -2.94 -7.03 13.37
C THR A 243 -3.89 -8.18 13.06
N LEU A 244 -4.79 -7.98 12.09
CA LEU A 244 -5.76 -8.96 11.63
C LEU A 244 -5.63 -9.13 10.12
N ASN A 245 -5.22 -10.33 9.69
CA ASN A 245 -5.09 -10.68 8.28
C ASN A 245 -6.08 -11.80 7.94
N LEU A 246 -7.09 -11.49 7.12
CA LEU A 246 -8.15 -12.40 6.71
C LEU A 246 -8.08 -12.63 5.21
N ASP A 247 -7.70 -13.84 4.79
CA ASP A 247 -7.73 -14.28 3.38
C ASP A 247 -8.85 -15.32 3.20
N ALA A 248 -9.92 -14.88 2.56
CA ALA A 248 -11.09 -15.76 2.40
C ALA A 248 -10.88 -16.84 1.36
N ASN A 249 -9.96 -16.69 0.42
CA ASN A 249 -9.67 -17.65 -0.66
C ASN A 249 -10.93 -18.30 -1.28
N ASN A 250 -12.03 -17.55 -1.32
CA ASN A 250 -13.35 -18.08 -1.65
C ASN A 250 -13.72 -17.75 -3.09
N ASN A 251 -13.78 -18.77 -3.94
CA ASN A 251 -14.24 -18.67 -5.34
C ASN A 251 -15.74 -18.93 -5.50
N ASN A 252 -16.49 -19.09 -4.41
CA ASN A 252 -17.90 -19.46 -4.47
C ASN A 252 -18.83 -18.25 -4.64
N LEU A 253 -19.93 -18.49 -5.35
CA LEU A 253 -21.03 -17.53 -5.54
C LEU A 253 -21.91 -17.31 -4.29
N ILE A 254 -21.53 -17.84 -3.13
CA ILE A 254 -22.27 -17.76 -1.88
C ILE A 254 -21.94 -16.46 -1.17
N SER A 255 -22.92 -15.83 -0.55
CA SER A 255 -22.73 -14.62 0.26
C SER A 255 -21.84 -14.90 1.46
N THR A 256 -20.67 -14.31 1.51
CA THR A 256 -19.67 -14.46 2.58
C THR A 256 -19.56 -13.17 3.38
N SER A 257 -19.47 -13.28 4.71
CA SER A 257 -19.25 -12.12 5.59
C SER A 257 -17.84 -12.18 6.18
N LEU A 258 -17.05 -11.15 5.91
CA LEU A 258 -15.67 -11.01 6.36
C LEU A 258 -15.57 -9.78 7.27
N THR A 259 -15.14 -9.94 8.50
CA THR A 259 -15.02 -8.79 9.42
C THR A 259 -13.74 -8.90 10.25
N GLY A 260 -12.91 -7.85 10.22
CA GLY A 260 -11.69 -7.80 11.03
C GLY A 260 -12.02 -7.76 12.52
N LEU A 261 -12.52 -6.63 13.01
CA LEU A 261 -12.91 -6.42 14.40
C LEU A 261 -14.42 -6.23 14.52
N VAL A 262 -15.08 -7.08 15.31
CA VAL A 262 -16.51 -6.97 15.63
C VAL A 262 -16.70 -6.73 17.12
N VAL A 263 -17.45 -5.67 17.47
CA VAL A 263 -17.91 -5.43 18.84
C VAL A 263 -19.41 -5.21 18.82
N ALA A 264 -20.17 -6.24 19.26
CA ALA A 264 -21.63 -6.25 19.16
C ALA A 264 -22.29 -6.79 20.43
N GLY A 265 -23.61 -6.60 20.54
CA GLY A 265 -24.42 -7.08 21.67
C GLY A 265 -24.41 -6.14 22.87
N ALA A 266 -24.53 -6.69 24.07
CA ALA A 266 -24.55 -5.91 25.32
C ALA A 266 -23.26 -5.13 25.54
N ALA A 267 -23.34 -3.97 26.20
CA ALA A 267 -22.17 -3.20 26.58
C ALA A 267 -21.24 -4.02 27.50
N GLY A 268 -19.92 -3.97 27.22
CA GLY A 268 -18.92 -4.56 28.10
C GLY A 268 -18.70 -3.74 29.38
N LYS A 269 -17.81 -4.24 30.23
CA LYS A 269 -17.45 -3.58 31.50
C LYS A 269 -16.55 -2.36 31.31
N ALA A 270 -15.80 -2.32 30.21
CA ALA A 270 -14.81 -1.28 29.90
C ALA A 270 -14.96 -0.69 28.50
N ASP A 271 -14.50 0.54 28.30
CA ASP A 271 -14.29 1.12 26.98
C ASP A 271 -13.17 0.34 26.27
N LEU A 272 -13.26 0.21 24.93
CA LEU A 272 -12.22 -0.46 24.15
C LEU A 272 -11.18 0.57 23.72
N ALA A 273 -9.95 0.41 24.21
CA ALA A 273 -8.85 1.31 23.90
C ALA A 273 -7.61 0.52 23.48
N LEU A 274 -7.00 0.90 22.34
CA LEU A 274 -5.73 0.42 21.85
C LEU A 274 -4.75 1.59 21.77
N THR A 275 -3.56 1.43 22.35
CA THR A 275 -2.56 2.50 22.44
C THR A 275 -1.56 2.49 21.30
N GLY A 276 -1.36 1.34 20.65
CA GLY A 276 -0.52 1.15 19.48
C GLY A 276 -1.30 1.11 18.16
N ASP A 277 -0.63 0.65 17.12
CA ASP A 277 -1.17 0.59 15.78
C ASP A 277 -2.19 -0.56 15.60
N VAL A 278 -3.17 -0.31 14.72
CA VAL A 278 -4.17 -1.31 14.32
C VAL A 278 -4.09 -1.52 12.81
N ASN A 279 -3.82 -2.76 12.39
CA ASN A 279 -3.74 -3.13 10.99
C ASN A 279 -4.77 -4.23 10.69
N ILE A 280 -5.63 -3.99 9.72
CA ILE A 280 -6.65 -4.95 9.28
C ILE A 280 -6.54 -5.15 7.78
N SER A 281 -6.23 -6.36 7.35
CA SER A 281 -6.19 -6.75 5.95
C SER A 281 -7.27 -7.80 5.68
N ILE A 282 -8.16 -7.52 4.73
CA ILE A 282 -9.21 -8.44 4.31
C ILE A 282 -9.12 -8.64 2.81
N LYS A 283 -8.87 -9.87 2.39
CA LYS A 283 -8.72 -10.22 0.99
C LYS A 283 -9.61 -11.42 0.65
N ASN A 284 -10.14 -11.44 -0.58
CA ASN A 284 -10.81 -12.59 -1.13
C ASN A 284 -10.15 -13.04 -2.45
N ALA A 285 -10.39 -14.26 -2.89
CA ALA A 285 -9.78 -14.79 -4.12
C ALA A 285 -10.39 -14.22 -5.40
N ALA A 286 -11.66 -13.84 -5.37
CA ALA A 286 -12.37 -13.25 -6.50
C ALA A 286 -13.43 -12.27 -6.02
N ASN A 287 -13.80 -11.32 -6.87
CA ASN A 287 -14.93 -10.41 -6.63
C ASN A 287 -16.25 -11.20 -6.65
N THR A 288 -16.66 -11.71 -5.51
CA THR A 288 -17.85 -12.50 -5.28
C THR A 288 -18.88 -11.70 -4.50
N ARG A 289 -20.03 -12.29 -4.15
CA ARG A 289 -21.06 -11.67 -3.27
C ARG A 289 -20.60 -11.44 -1.82
N ALA A 290 -19.29 -11.41 -1.56
CA ALA A 290 -18.74 -11.19 -0.24
C ALA A 290 -18.95 -9.75 0.23
N THR A 291 -19.25 -9.60 1.52
CA THR A 291 -19.25 -8.30 2.20
C THR A 291 -18.13 -8.27 3.23
N ALA A 292 -17.23 -7.32 3.10
CA ALA A 292 -16.14 -7.11 4.03
C ALA A 292 -16.33 -5.86 4.89
N ARG A 293 -15.96 -5.95 6.17
CA ARG A 293 -15.91 -4.83 7.11
C ARG A 293 -14.57 -4.85 7.84
N GLY A 294 -13.82 -3.76 7.78
CA GLY A 294 -12.61 -3.62 8.61
C GLY A 294 -12.99 -3.67 10.07
N MET A 295 -13.87 -2.76 10.50
CA MET A 295 -14.42 -2.72 11.86
C MET A 295 -15.95 -2.58 11.86
N GLU A 296 -16.61 -3.34 12.74
CA GLU A 296 -18.04 -3.22 13.06
C GLU A 296 -18.21 -2.96 14.55
N LEU A 297 -18.41 -1.69 14.93
CA LEU A 297 -18.41 -1.20 16.32
C LEU A 297 -19.81 -0.68 16.70
N VAL A 298 -20.67 -1.57 17.18
CA VAL A 298 -22.09 -1.26 17.44
C VAL A 298 -22.53 -1.44 18.88
N SER A 299 -21.70 -2.02 19.76
CA SER A 299 -22.00 -2.11 21.19
C SER A 299 -21.85 -0.74 21.87
N ALA A 300 -22.71 -0.45 22.85
CA ALA A 300 -22.75 0.84 23.55
C ALA A 300 -21.54 1.03 24.49
N ARG A 301 -20.40 1.39 23.94
CA ARG A 301 -19.16 1.77 24.65
C ARG A 301 -18.38 2.80 23.81
N LYS A 302 -17.34 3.39 24.40
CA LYS A 302 -16.40 4.23 23.66
C LYS A 302 -15.28 3.38 23.07
N TYR A 303 -14.79 3.83 21.91
CA TYR A 303 -13.68 3.21 21.20
C TYR A 303 -12.58 4.24 20.96
N SER A 304 -11.34 3.90 21.32
CA SER A 304 -10.18 4.76 21.15
C SER A 304 -9.01 3.96 20.57
N PHE A 305 -8.47 4.44 19.43
CA PHE A 305 -7.34 3.87 18.73
C PHE A 305 -6.27 4.96 18.64
N ALA A 306 -5.33 4.98 19.62
CA ALA A 306 -4.38 6.08 19.75
C ALA A 306 -3.28 6.08 18.70
N GLY A 307 -2.87 4.91 18.20
CA GLY A 307 -1.92 4.77 17.10
C GLY A 307 -2.54 4.97 15.72
N ASN A 308 -1.83 4.55 14.68
CA ASN A 308 -2.35 4.55 13.32
C ASN A 308 -3.29 3.36 13.13
N THR A 309 -4.41 3.60 12.46
CA THR A 309 -5.33 2.54 12.05
C THR A 309 -5.30 2.42 10.53
N VAL A 310 -4.96 1.24 10.03
CA VAL A 310 -4.92 0.93 8.59
C VAL A 310 -5.86 -0.23 8.29
N MET A 311 -6.71 -0.06 7.29
CA MET A 311 -7.63 -1.09 6.81
C MET A 311 -7.45 -1.26 5.30
N ASP A 312 -7.01 -2.45 4.88
CA ASP A 312 -6.84 -2.84 3.48
C ASP A 312 -7.90 -3.89 3.11
N ILE A 313 -8.79 -3.57 2.17
CA ILE A 313 -9.89 -4.46 1.76
C ILE A 313 -9.87 -4.66 0.25
N SER A 314 -9.88 -5.91 -0.21
CA SER A 314 -9.81 -6.19 -1.63
C SER A 314 -10.63 -7.40 -2.10
N ASN A 315 -11.02 -7.38 -3.39
CA ASN A 315 -11.70 -8.48 -4.09
C ASN A 315 -13.05 -8.90 -3.46
N VAL A 316 -13.89 -7.94 -3.11
CA VAL A 316 -15.21 -8.20 -2.52
C VAL A 316 -16.31 -7.42 -3.24
N ALA A 317 -17.57 -7.86 -3.12
CA ALA A 317 -18.69 -7.12 -3.68
C ALA A 317 -18.94 -5.82 -2.92
N ASN A 318 -19.00 -5.88 -1.58
CA ASN A 318 -19.24 -4.72 -0.74
C ASN A 318 -18.12 -4.57 0.29
N ALA A 319 -17.55 -3.36 0.41
CA ALA A 319 -16.51 -3.04 1.36
C ALA A 319 -16.91 -1.87 2.28
N TYR A 320 -16.68 -2.04 3.58
CA TYR A 320 -16.86 -1.01 4.59
C TYR A 320 -15.58 -0.97 5.46
N GLY A 321 -14.91 0.17 5.54
CA GLY A 321 -13.78 0.32 6.45
C GLY A 321 -14.26 0.26 7.90
N LEU A 322 -15.00 1.28 8.33
CA LEU A 322 -15.66 1.34 9.63
C LEU A 322 -17.18 1.35 9.47
N THR A 323 -17.89 0.53 10.24
CA THR A 323 -19.34 0.64 10.45
C THR A 323 -19.61 0.88 11.92
N THR A 324 -20.26 1.99 12.28
CA THR A 324 -20.50 2.32 13.68
C THR A 324 -21.76 3.15 13.92
N SER A 325 -22.36 2.95 15.11
CA SER A 325 -23.39 3.83 15.70
C SER A 325 -22.91 4.48 17.00
N GLN A 326 -21.62 4.38 17.30
CA GLN A 326 -21.04 4.72 18.61
C GLN A 326 -20.00 5.84 18.49
N LYS A 327 -19.41 6.21 19.66
CA LYS A 327 -18.26 7.12 19.69
C LYS A 327 -16.98 6.37 19.42
N VAL A 328 -16.26 6.76 18.35
CA VAL A 328 -14.99 6.20 17.93
C VAL A 328 -13.97 7.32 17.74
N ASP A 329 -12.80 7.19 18.35
CA ASP A 329 -11.70 8.16 18.26
C ASP A 329 -10.45 7.49 17.71
N PHE A 330 -9.98 7.98 16.55
CA PHE A 330 -8.71 7.61 15.94
C PHE A 330 -7.69 8.72 16.23
N GLY A 331 -6.84 8.50 17.22
CA GLY A 331 -5.95 9.52 17.76
C GLY A 331 -4.96 10.12 16.75
N GLU A 332 -4.26 9.30 15.96
CA GLU A 332 -3.27 9.79 14.98
C GLU A 332 -3.81 9.76 13.55
N ALA A 333 -4.01 8.59 12.97
CA ALA A 333 -4.44 8.48 11.58
C ALA A 333 -5.38 7.31 11.34
N LEU A 334 -6.37 7.53 10.47
CA LEU A 334 -7.22 6.50 9.87
C LEU A 334 -6.90 6.40 8.39
N THR A 335 -6.44 5.24 7.94
CA THR A 335 -6.22 4.93 6.51
C THR A 335 -7.11 3.78 6.10
N VAL A 336 -7.87 3.97 5.01
CA VAL A 336 -8.71 2.93 4.43
C VAL A 336 -8.40 2.81 2.94
N ASN A 337 -7.84 1.67 2.57
CA ASN A 337 -7.54 1.34 1.18
C ASN A 337 -8.51 0.24 0.71
N MET A 338 -9.15 0.46 -0.43
CA MET A 338 -10.06 -0.50 -1.02
C MET A 338 -9.73 -0.68 -2.50
N SER A 339 -9.69 -1.92 -2.97
CA SER A 339 -9.41 -2.21 -4.37
C SER A 339 -10.25 -3.38 -4.89
N GLN A 340 -10.61 -3.35 -6.17
CA GLN A 340 -11.39 -4.40 -6.82
C GLN A 340 -12.72 -4.67 -6.10
N ILE A 341 -13.46 -3.60 -5.78
CA ILE A 341 -14.78 -3.68 -5.15
C ILE A 341 -15.86 -3.65 -6.23
N GLY A 342 -16.80 -4.58 -6.18
CA GLY A 342 -17.80 -4.74 -7.25
C GLY A 342 -19.03 -3.85 -7.11
N ASP A 343 -19.62 -3.78 -5.92
CA ASP A 343 -20.94 -3.16 -5.74
C ASP A 343 -20.87 -1.83 -4.99
N SER A 344 -20.33 -1.80 -3.78
CA SER A 344 -20.30 -0.62 -2.92
C SER A 344 -19.04 -0.54 -2.06
N ALA A 345 -18.43 0.63 -1.99
CA ALA A 345 -17.26 0.90 -1.18
C ALA A 345 -17.48 2.12 -0.28
N ILE A 346 -17.40 1.94 1.04
CA ILE A 346 -17.61 3.02 2.02
C ILE A 346 -16.48 2.99 3.05
N GLY A 347 -15.69 4.07 3.12
CA GLY A 347 -14.60 4.18 4.09
C GLY A 347 -15.13 4.22 5.53
N VAL A 348 -15.97 5.19 5.85
CA VAL A 348 -16.65 5.31 7.16
C VAL A 348 -18.16 5.35 6.96
N ASN A 349 -18.86 4.36 7.50
CA ASN A 349 -20.31 4.29 7.57
C ASN A 349 -20.74 4.60 9.02
N ALA A 350 -21.08 5.87 9.27
CA ALA A 350 -21.50 6.37 10.56
C ALA A 350 -23.03 6.57 10.61
N THR A 351 -23.70 5.90 11.55
CA THR A 351 -25.17 5.89 11.62
C THR A 351 -25.67 6.32 12.98
N SER A 352 -26.95 6.71 13.07
CA SER A 352 -27.58 7.15 14.33
C SER A 352 -26.81 8.32 14.95
N THR A 353 -26.49 8.26 16.23
CA THR A 353 -25.76 9.30 16.97
C THR A 353 -24.24 9.04 17.01
N ALA A 354 -23.71 8.31 16.06
CA ALA A 354 -22.28 8.04 15.99
C ALA A 354 -21.44 9.33 16.03
N SER A 355 -20.29 9.26 16.69
CA SER A 355 -19.32 10.34 16.70
C SER A 355 -17.93 9.78 16.36
N VAL A 356 -17.48 9.97 15.12
CA VAL A 356 -16.18 9.50 14.65
C VAL A 356 -15.23 10.68 14.56
N THR A 357 -14.08 10.58 15.22
CA THR A 357 -13.03 11.59 15.17
C THR A 357 -11.71 10.97 14.74
N ALA A 358 -10.94 11.67 13.92
CA ALA A 358 -9.56 11.35 13.57
C ALA A 358 -8.75 12.63 13.43
N LYS A 359 -7.45 12.57 13.72
CA LYS A 359 -6.56 13.69 13.43
C LYS A 359 -6.31 13.80 11.94
N LYS A 360 -5.97 12.69 11.31
CA LYS A 360 -5.77 12.57 9.87
C LYS A 360 -6.60 11.41 9.31
N ALA A 361 -7.09 11.56 8.10
CA ALA A 361 -7.73 10.45 7.39
C ALA A 361 -7.27 10.39 5.94
N VAL A 362 -7.10 9.16 5.44
CA VAL A 362 -6.79 8.87 4.04
C VAL A 362 -7.74 7.78 3.57
N PHE A 363 -8.48 8.06 2.50
CA PHE A 363 -9.35 7.09 1.84
C PHE A 363 -8.90 6.93 0.39
N GLN A 364 -8.37 5.75 0.07
CA GLN A 364 -8.00 5.37 -1.29
C GLN A 364 -8.92 4.22 -1.72
N ILE A 365 -9.86 4.52 -2.60
CA ILE A 365 -10.85 3.55 -3.09
C ILE A 365 -10.69 3.43 -4.61
N ASP A 366 -10.04 2.34 -5.04
CA ASP A 366 -9.72 2.13 -6.44
C ASP A 366 -10.83 1.35 -7.16
N GLY A 367 -11.10 1.75 -8.41
CA GLY A 367 -12.17 1.22 -9.26
C GLY A 367 -13.49 1.98 -9.14
N ASP A 368 -14.48 1.51 -9.91
CA ASP A 368 -15.81 2.11 -10.02
C ASP A 368 -16.89 1.11 -9.55
N PRO A 369 -17.15 1.01 -8.24
CA PRO A 369 -18.20 0.15 -7.73
C PRO A 369 -19.57 0.54 -8.29
N THR A 370 -20.44 -0.44 -8.58
CA THR A 370 -21.76 -0.24 -9.22
C THR A 370 -22.64 0.80 -8.50
N TYR A 371 -22.56 0.89 -7.18
CA TYR A 371 -23.33 1.84 -6.36
C TYR A 371 -22.51 3.00 -5.83
N GLY A 372 -21.31 3.21 -6.39
CA GLY A 372 -20.40 4.31 -6.07
C GLY A 372 -19.46 4.05 -4.90
N LYS A 373 -18.51 4.98 -4.77
CA LYS A 373 -17.47 4.98 -3.74
C LYS A 373 -17.65 6.19 -2.83
N GLN A 374 -17.73 5.96 -1.51
CA GLN A 374 -17.82 7.02 -0.51
C GLN A 374 -16.68 6.90 0.50
N ALA A 375 -15.93 7.98 0.68
CA ALA A 375 -14.99 8.08 1.80
C ALA A 375 -15.72 8.10 3.13
N VAL A 376 -16.78 8.91 3.20
CA VAL A 376 -17.62 9.03 4.39
C VAL A 376 -19.10 9.04 4.01
N TYR A 377 -19.85 8.13 4.60
CA TYR A 377 -21.31 8.13 4.61
C TYR A 377 -21.79 8.34 6.04
N ALA A 378 -22.35 9.50 6.32
CA ALA A 378 -22.89 9.84 7.65
C ALA A 378 -24.39 10.08 7.59
N GLN A 379 -25.18 9.44 8.49
CA GLN A 379 -26.64 9.58 8.51
C GLN A 379 -27.23 9.62 9.92
N SER A 380 -28.42 10.20 10.04
CA SER A 380 -29.26 10.15 11.24
C SER A 380 -28.56 10.72 12.49
N ASP A 381 -28.17 11.99 12.45
CA ASP A 381 -27.50 12.74 13.54
C ASP A 381 -26.03 12.33 13.77
N ALA A 382 -25.42 11.47 12.93
CA ALA A 382 -24.03 11.10 13.05
C ALA A 382 -23.09 12.30 12.80
N LYS A 383 -21.93 12.29 13.47
CA LYS A 383 -20.90 13.31 13.33
C LYS A 383 -19.56 12.65 13.00
N VAL A 384 -18.91 13.11 11.93
CA VAL A 384 -17.57 12.68 11.54
C VAL A 384 -16.70 13.90 11.43
N SER A 385 -15.53 13.93 12.09
CA SER A 385 -14.65 15.10 12.11
C SER A 385 -13.19 14.70 11.93
N PHE A 386 -12.48 15.46 11.07
CA PHE A 386 -11.05 15.34 10.82
C PHE A 386 -10.36 16.64 11.24
N SER A 387 -9.59 16.59 12.34
CA SER A 387 -9.09 17.81 12.97
C SER A 387 -7.87 18.43 12.28
N ASP A 388 -7.12 17.68 11.46
CA ASP A 388 -5.93 18.15 10.76
C ASP A 388 -6.04 17.96 9.23
N SER A 389 -6.32 16.76 8.73
CA SER A 389 -6.40 16.54 7.29
C SER A 389 -7.32 15.40 6.88
N LEU A 390 -7.95 15.56 5.71
CA LEU A 390 -8.65 14.53 4.95
C LEU A 390 -8.10 14.49 3.53
N ILE A 391 -7.63 13.31 3.09
CA ILE A 391 -7.23 13.02 1.71
C ILE A 391 -8.14 11.92 1.17
N THR A 392 -8.74 12.12 -0.01
CA THR A 392 -9.70 11.15 -0.55
C THR A 392 -9.79 11.19 -2.07
N ASN A 393 -10.07 10.03 -2.68
CA ASN A 393 -10.52 9.89 -4.07
C ASN A 393 -12.00 9.45 -4.16
N ALA A 394 -12.76 9.58 -3.07
CA ALA A 394 -14.14 9.11 -2.97
C ALA A 394 -15.04 10.16 -2.30
N ASP A 395 -16.34 10.07 -2.57
CA ASP A 395 -17.35 11.06 -2.22
C ASP A 395 -17.57 11.25 -0.71
N LEU A 396 -18.03 12.46 -0.34
CA LEU A 396 -18.54 12.76 1.00
C LEU A 396 -20.06 12.88 0.95
N LEU A 397 -20.76 12.05 1.71
CA LEU A 397 -22.22 12.05 1.73
C LEU A 397 -22.77 12.15 3.14
N THR A 398 -23.63 13.14 3.37
CA THR A 398 -24.40 13.28 4.61
C THR A 398 -25.91 13.21 4.35
N VAL A 399 -26.64 12.55 5.25
CA VAL A 399 -28.09 12.39 5.16
C VAL A 399 -28.74 12.58 6.54
N THR A 400 -29.85 13.27 6.60
CA THR A 400 -30.71 13.38 7.80
C THR A 400 -29.96 13.89 9.04
N ARG A 401 -29.70 15.19 9.11
CA ARG A 401 -29.08 15.92 10.23
C ARG A 401 -27.65 15.45 10.61
N ALA A 402 -26.98 14.67 9.75
CA ALA A 402 -25.61 14.27 9.98
C ALA A 402 -24.63 15.42 9.68
N THR A 403 -23.40 15.30 10.19
CA THR A 403 -22.36 16.32 9.99
C THR A 403 -21.05 15.64 9.60
N ILE A 404 -20.39 16.17 8.57
CA ILE A 404 -18.97 15.94 8.28
C ILE A 404 -18.25 17.28 8.46
N ASP A 405 -17.17 17.30 9.23
CA ASP A 405 -16.36 18.49 9.48
C ASP A 405 -14.87 18.20 9.19
N VAL A 406 -14.35 18.76 8.10
CA VAL A 406 -12.93 18.80 7.81
C VAL A 406 -12.39 20.14 8.33
N VAL A 407 -11.73 20.09 9.49
CA VAL A 407 -11.38 21.31 10.23
C VAL A 407 -10.32 22.13 9.54
N LYS A 408 -9.30 21.49 8.91
CA LYS A 408 -8.20 22.20 8.24
C LYS A 408 -8.02 21.74 6.79
N ASN A 409 -7.11 20.82 6.54
CA ASN A 409 -6.67 20.46 5.20
C ASN A 409 -7.62 19.46 4.53
N PHE A 410 -7.96 19.74 3.29
CA PHE A 410 -8.74 18.83 2.46
C PHE A 410 -8.06 18.64 1.09
N GLU A 411 -7.88 17.41 0.68
CA GLU A 411 -7.32 17.05 -0.62
C GLU A 411 -8.17 15.98 -1.28
N SER A 412 -8.68 16.26 -2.49
CA SER A 412 -9.23 15.25 -3.37
C SER A 412 -8.21 14.84 -4.42
N THR A 413 -7.96 13.54 -4.55
CA THR A 413 -7.03 12.99 -5.53
C THR A 413 -7.72 12.50 -6.81
N ASP A 414 -9.04 12.72 -6.90
CA ASP A 414 -9.91 12.41 -8.03
C ASP A 414 -11.04 13.45 -8.09
N ASP A 415 -11.94 13.34 -9.07
CA ASP A 415 -13.17 14.15 -9.12
C ASP A 415 -14.17 13.63 -8.09
N VAL A 416 -14.44 14.42 -7.06
CA VAL A 416 -15.18 14.01 -5.86
C VAL A 416 -16.49 14.79 -5.71
N ALA A 417 -17.60 14.10 -5.40
CA ALA A 417 -18.86 14.74 -5.03
C ALA A 417 -18.93 14.99 -3.52
N ILE A 418 -19.28 16.21 -3.12
CA ILE A 418 -19.62 16.57 -1.75
C ILE A 418 -21.12 16.80 -1.67
N THR A 419 -21.88 15.84 -1.12
CA THR A 419 -23.34 15.86 -1.14
C THR A 419 -23.93 15.94 0.28
N ALA A 420 -24.77 16.95 0.53
CA ALA A 420 -25.48 17.10 1.76
C ALA A 420 -27.01 17.05 1.54
N GLN A 421 -27.68 16.13 2.26
CA GLN A 421 -29.13 15.88 2.12
C GLN A 421 -29.85 16.10 3.44
N ALA A 422 -31.11 16.54 3.38
CA ALA A 422 -32.07 16.49 4.50
C ALA A 422 -31.55 17.05 5.85
N ASP A 423 -31.36 18.35 5.96
CA ASP A 423 -30.93 19.09 7.17
C ASP A 423 -29.51 18.75 7.63
N SER A 424 -28.71 18.11 6.78
CA SER A 424 -27.33 17.72 7.13
C SER A 424 -26.32 18.82 6.81
N THR A 425 -25.08 18.63 7.30
CA THR A 425 -24.03 19.64 7.20
C THR A 425 -22.72 19.03 6.76
N ILE A 426 -22.03 19.68 5.81
CA ILE A 426 -20.62 19.41 5.46
C ILE A 426 -19.84 20.72 5.53
N LEU A 427 -18.75 20.71 6.28
CA LEU A 427 -17.85 21.84 6.45
C LEU A 427 -16.47 21.45 5.94
N VAL A 428 -15.91 22.25 5.03
CA VAL A 428 -14.55 22.08 4.51
C VAL A 428 -13.69 23.26 4.93
N ASN A 429 -12.56 22.98 5.56
CA ASN A 429 -11.66 23.95 6.20
C ASN A 429 -12.44 24.89 7.14
N SER A 430 -13.22 24.29 8.07
CA SER A 430 -14.09 25.06 8.97
C SER A 430 -13.33 26.05 9.84
N SER A 431 -12.04 25.81 10.11
CA SER A 431 -11.16 26.72 10.85
C SER A 431 -10.65 27.90 10.01
N LYS A 432 -10.76 27.87 8.69
CA LYS A 432 -10.11 28.79 7.74
C LYS A 432 -8.57 28.86 7.90
N GLN A 433 -7.91 27.75 8.34
CA GLN A 433 -6.47 27.71 8.61
C GLN A 433 -5.72 26.64 7.80
N GLY A 434 -6.43 25.86 7.01
CA GLY A 434 -5.89 24.78 6.23
C GLY A 434 -5.78 25.09 4.74
N THR A 435 -5.13 24.18 4.01
CA THR A 435 -5.10 24.16 2.56
C THR A 435 -6.24 23.30 2.02
N VAL A 436 -6.77 23.67 0.86
CA VAL A 436 -7.83 22.93 0.17
C VAL A 436 -7.41 22.71 -1.27
N HIS A 437 -7.19 21.46 -1.64
CA HIS A 437 -6.97 21.00 -3.00
C HIS A 437 -8.16 20.14 -3.42
N PHE A 438 -9.18 20.76 -4.00
CA PHE A 438 -10.43 20.11 -4.34
C PHE A 438 -10.69 20.12 -5.85
N SER A 439 -10.89 18.94 -6.43
CA SER A 439 -11.47 18.76 -7.76
C SER A 439 -12.81 18.06 -7.59
N GLY A 440 -13.86 18.63 -8.15
CA GLY A 440 -15.20 18.08 -8.02
C GLY A 440 -16.31 19.11 -7.91
N TYR A 441 -17.43 18.65 -7.41
CA TYR A 441 -18.63 19.48 -7.27
C TYR A 441 -19.31 19.30 -5.91
N THR A 442 -20.20 20.26 -5.60
CA THR A 442 -21.00 20.20 -4.37
C THR A 442 -22.48 20.14 -4.72
N GLU A 443 -23.23 19.32 -4.00
CA GLU A 443 -24.66 19.17 -4.22
C GLU A 443 -25.45 19.21 -2.90
N ARG A 444 -26.49 20.05 -2.91
CA ARG A 444 -27.47 20.12 -1.83
C ARG A 444 -28.78 19.57 -2.32
N THR A 445 -29.26 18.49 -1.71
CA THR A 445 -30.52 17.88 -2.10
C THR A 445 -31.55 17.97 -0.99
N ALA A 446 -32.81 18.12 -1.39
CA ALA A 446 -33.91 18.11 -0.48
C ALA A 446 -34.40 16.70 -0.18
N SER A 447 -34.94 16.49 1.02
CA SER A 447 -35.75 15.33 1.32
C SER A 447 -37.13 15.48 0.65
N TRP A 448 -37.51 14.56 -0.26
CA TRP A 448 -38.85 14.48 -0.87
C TRP A 448 -39.32 15.74 -1.65
N GLY A 449 -38.47 16.36 -2.45
CA GLY A 449 -38.88 17.40 -3.39
C GLY A 449 -39.15 18.79 -2.78
N GLY A 450 -38.72 19.03 -1.54
CA GLY A 450 -38.74 20.36 -0.90
C GLY A 450 -37.55 21.24 -1.28
N THR A 451 -37.43 22.41 -0.63
CA THR A 451 -36.21 23.24 -0.71
C THR A 451 -35.11 22.59 0.13
N PRO A 452 -33.86 22.52 -0.38
CA PRO A 452 -32.74 21.98 0.39
C PRO A 452 -32.49 22.78 1.69
N ASN A 453 -32.56 22.14 2.84
CA ASN A 453 -32.23 22.73 4.15
C ASN A 453 -30.80 22.35 4.62
N SER A 454 -30.09 21.53 3.83
CA SER A 454 -28.74 21.11 4.12
C SER A 454 -27.75 22.26 3.97
N THR A 455 -26.63 22.16 4.68
CA THR A 455 -25.55 23.15 4.67
C THR A 455 -24.30 22.55 4.08
N ILE A 456 -23.68 23.23 3.09
CA ILE A 456 -22.31 22.98 2.66
C ILE A 456 -21.56 24.31 2.77
N SER A 457 -20.50 24.35 3.53
CA SER A 457 -19.58 25.49 3.67
C SER A 457 -18.21 25.13 3.15
N MET A 458 -17.74 25.91 2.19
CA MET A 458 -16.42 25.75 1.57
C MET A 458 -15.55 26.96 1.85
N ASN A 459 -14.44 26.79 2.58
CA ASN A 459 -13.44 27.82 2.77
C ASN A 459 -12.17 27.38 2.02
N ILE A 460 -11.89 28.03 0.89
CA ILE A 460 -10.77 27.71 0.04
C ILE A 460 -9.56 28.54 0.46
N GLY A 461 -8.61 27.87 1.09
CA GLY A 461 -7.36 28.42 1.56
C GLY A 461 -7.39 29.04 2.97
N SER A 462 -6.22 29.38 3.45
CA SER A 462 -5.95 30.04 4.73
C SER A 462 -5.57 31.51 4.58
N GLY A 463 -5.20 31.92 3.36
CA GLY A 463 -4.65 33.25 3.06
C GLY A 463 -3.20 33.44 3.50
N ALA A 464 -2.51 32.39 3.92
CA ALA A 464 -1.10 32.42 4.28
C ALA A 464 -0.21 32.64 3.04
N ASP A 465 1.00 33.18 3.25
CA ASP A 465 1.98 33.27 2.16
C ASP A 465 2.40 31.85 1.72
N GLY A 466 2.33 31.58 0.42
CA GLY A 466 2.57 30.25 -0.16
C GLY A 466 1.37 29.30 -0.11
N ASP A 467 0.18 29.79 0.24
CA ASP A 467 -1.07 29.04 0.10
C ASP A 467 -1.33 28.79 -1.39
N ASP A 468 -1.46 27.50 -1.77
CA ASP A 468 -1.71 27.03 -3.13
C ASP A 468 -3.10 26.39 -3.27
N SER A 469 -3.99 26.70 -2.35
CA SER A 469 -5.34 26.15 -2.30
C SER A 469 -6.14 26.45 -3.57
N TYR A 470 -6.91 25.44 -4.00
CA TYR A 470 -7.81 25.61 -5.12
C TYR A 470 -9.08 24.76 -4.98
N TRP A 471 -10.14 25.20 -5.69
CA TRP A 471 -11.27 24.38 -6.03
C TRP A 471 -11.43 24.36 -7.55
N ASN A 472 -11.25 23.20 -8.14
CA ASN A 472 -11.55 22.92 -9.53
C ASN A 472 -13.03 22.50 -9.63
N VAL A 473 -13.88 23.40 -10.09
CA VAL A 473 -15.33 23.20 -10.25
C VAL A 473 -15.60 22.45 -11.55
N THR A 474 -15.85 21.15 -11.46
CA THR A 474 -16.00 20.27 -12.62
C THR A 474 -17.44 20.17 -13.13
N GLN A 475 -18.42 20.47 -12.27
CA GLN A 475 -19.86 20.46 -12.54
C GLN A 475 -20.57 21.56 -11.76
N ALA A 476 -21.81 21.88 -12.18
CA ALA A 476 -22.64 22.84 -11.46
C ALA A 476 -22.78 22.46 -9.99
N SER A 477 -22.54 23.43 -9.11
CA SER A 477 -22.38 23.23 -7.67
C SER A 477 -23.36 24.08 -6.86
N THR A 478 -23.90 23.50 -5.80
CA THR A 478 -24.80 24.20 -4.87
C THR A 478 -24.28 24.12 -3.43
N LEU A 479 -24.21 25.27 -2.74
CA LEU A 479 -23.72 25.36 -1.36
C LEU A 479 -24.39 26.52 -0.61
N THR A 480 -24.08 26.67 0.68
CA THR A 480 -24.61 27.77 1.52
C THR A 480 -23.59 28.84 1.84
N SER A 481 -22.30 28.54 1.72
CA SER A 481 -21.23 29.48 2.03
C SER A 481 -19.99 29.16 1.21
N LEU A 482 -19.39 30.21 0.65
CA LEU A 482 -18.12 30.15 -0.08
C LEU A 482 -17.23 31.29 0.38
N SER A 483 -16.00 30.99 0.77
CA SER A 483 -14.96 31.94 1.06
C SER A 483 -13.70 31.57 0.28
N LEU A 484 -13.15 32.50 -0.50
CA LEU A 484 -11.92 32.35 -1.26
C LEU A 484 -10.86 33.27 -0.64
N ALA A 485 -9.87 32.65 0.00
CA ALA A 485 -8.79 33.37 0.67
C ALA A 485 -7.77 33.95 -0.32
N LYS A 486 -6.93 34.88 0.14
CA LYS A 486 -5.76 35.37 -0.62
C LYS A 486 -4.89 34.18 -1.05
N ASN A 487 -4.34 34.21 -2.25
CA ASN A 487 -3.53 33.19 -2.91
C ASN A 487 -4.28 31.88 -3.27
N ALA A 488 -5.55 31.77 -2.92
CA ALA A 488 -6.37 30.65 -3.31
C ALA A 488 -7.02 30.87 -4.68
N SER A 489 -7.41 29.77 -5.35
CA SER A 489 -7.92 29.81 -6.73
C SER A 489 -9.24 29.07 -6.89
N LEU A 490 -10.11 29.59 -7.75
CA LEU A 490 -11.26 28.87 -8.32
C LEU A 490 -11.01 28.60 -9.80
N TYR A 491 -11.08 27.35 -10.20
CA TYR A 491 -10.97 26.93 -11.60
C TYR A 491 -12.32 26.44 -12.08
N PHE A 492 -12.83 26.99 -13.15
CA PHE A 492 -14.14 26.62 -13.70
C PHE A 492 -13.98 25.84 -15.00
N LYS A 493 -14.45 24.59 -15.00
CA LYS A 493 -14.59 23.80 -16.23
C LYS A 493 -15.83 24.28 -16.98
N VAL A 494 -15.60 24.91 -18.13
CA VAL A 494 -16.65 25.50 -18.98
C VAL A 494 -16.97 24.57 -20.14
N ARG A 495 -18.25 24.42 -20.47
CA ARG A 495 -18.77 23.65 -21.59
C ARG A 495 -19.49 24.59 -22.58
N ASP A 496 -19.70 24.13 -23.78
CA ASP A 496 -20.50 24.89 -24.80
C ASP A 496 -21.87 25.30 -24.27
N THR A 497 -22.52 24.45 -23.48
CA THR A 497 -23.83 24.71 -22.87
C THR A 497 -23.84 25.82 -21.83
N ASP A 498 -22.66 26.16 -21.29
CA ASP A 498 -22.50 27.20 -20.25
C ASP A 498 -22.36 28.61 -20.89
N LEU A 499 -22.09 28.68 -22.21
CA LEU A 499 -22.03 29.94 -22.97
C LEU A 499 -23.44 30.52 -23.16
N ASP A 500 -23.63 31.76 -22.67
CA ASP A 500 -24.95 32.43 -22.60
C ASP A 500 -26.02 31.62 -21.84
N GLY A 501 -25.57 30.64 -21.00
CA GLY A 501 -26.43 29.84 -20.15
C GLY A 501 -27.16 30.68 -19.08
N THR A 502 -28.24 30.14 -18.56
CA THR A 502 -29.05 30.76 -17.50
C THR A 502 -28.66 30.33 -16.10
N ASP A 503 -27.89 29.28 -15.98
CA ASP A 503 -27.50 28.67 -14.69
C ASP A 503 -26.05 29.00 -14.35
N ALA A 504 -25.79 29.34 -13.09
CA ALA A 504 -24.44 29.61 -12.62
C ALA A 504 -23.73 28.29 -12.26
N LEU A 505 -22.42 28.24 -12.53
CA LEU A 505 -21.59 27.07 -12.19
C LEU A 505 -21.45 26.85 -10.67
N ILE A 506 -21.54 27.93 -9.87
CA ILE A 506 -21.70 27.87 -8.42
C ILE A 506 -22.95 28.65 -8.02
N THR A 507 -23.83 28.02 -7.24
CA THR A 507 -25.00 28.69 -6.66
C THR A 507 -24.95 28.61 -5.14
N VAL A 508 -24.86 29.78 -4.47
CA VAL A 508 -24.91 29.92 -3.00
C VAL A 508 -26.32 30.36 -2.61
N THR A 509 -27.08 29.44 -2.02
CA THR A 509 -28.51 29.65 -1.78
C THR A 509 -29.02 28.94 -0.52
N GLY A 510 -30.20 29.31 -0.05
CA GLY A 510 -30.90 28.68 1.04
C GLY A 510 -30.98 29.54 2.31
N ALA A 511 -31.73 29.04 3.33
CA ALA A 511 -32.00 29.79 4.56
C ALA A 511 -30.70 30.12 5.37
N ALA A 512 -29.68 29.23 5.27
CA ALA A 512 -28.38 29.39 5.91
C ALA A 512 -27.34 30.05 4.97
N ALA A 513 -27.72 30.56 3.79
CA ALA A 513 -26.79 31.18 2.87
C ALA A 513 -26.17 32.44 3.47
N THR A 514 -24.87 32.61 3.19
CA THR A 514 -24.10 33.85 3.49
C THR A 514 -23.65 34.49 2.19
N ALA A 515 -23.20 35.75 2.24
CA ALA A 515 -22.52 36.36 1.09
C ALA A 515 -21.29 35.52 0.70
N VAL A 516 -20.96 35.51 -0.60
CA VAL A 516 -19.71 34.94 -1.08
C VAL A 516 -18.56 35.90 -0.78
N GLU A 517 -17.55 35.42 -0.06
CA GLU A 517 -16.39 36.22 0.32
C GLU A 517 -15.22 35.97 -0.66
N LEU A 518 -14.74 37.00 -1.34
CA LEU A 518 -13.58 36.95 -2.23
C LEU A 518 -12.47 37.87 -1.67
N ALA A 519 -11.28 37.32 -1.47
CA ALA A 519 -10.16 38.14 -1.01
C ALA A 519 -9.35 38.73 -2.18
N SER A 520 -8.85 39.95 -2.05
CA SER A 520 -7.85 40.50 -2.99
C SER A 520 -6.61 39.59 -3.03
N GLY A 521 -6.12 39.32 -4.26
CA GLY A 521 -5.01 38.40 -4.50
C GLY A 521 -5.43 36.94 -4.56
N SER A 522 -6.70 36.62 -4.51
CA SER A 522 -7.24 35.32 -4.98
C SER A 522 -7.34 35.27 -6.51
N SER A 523 -7.58 34.11 -7.08
CA SER A 523 -7.61 33.90 -8.53
C SER A 523 -8.88 33.18 -8.97
N ILE A 524 -9.45 33.63 -10.10
CA ILE A 524 -10.55 32.95 -10.79
C ILE A 524 -10.11 32.70 -12.24
N ALA A 525 -10.07 31.43 -12.65
CA ALA A 525 -9.62 31.04 -13.99
C ALA A 525 -10.59 30.06 -14.66
N LEU A 526 -10.60 30.07 -15.99
CA LEU A 526 -11.49 29.28 -16.81
C LEU A 526 -10.71 28.27 -17.64
N TYR A 527 -11.31 27.12 -17.91
CA TYR A 527 -10.80 26.14 -18.85
C TYR A 527 -11.93 25.31 -19.47
N GLY A 528 -11.70 24.77 -20.64
CA GLY A 528 -12.64 23.90 -21.34
C GLY A 528 -12.12 23.53 -22.71
N SER A 529 -12.71 22.53 -23.34
CA SER A 529 -12.33 22.05 -24.66
C SER A 529 -13.55 21.97 -25.61
N GLY A 530 -13.31 22.07 -26.90
CA GLY A 530 -14.25 21.70 -27.93
C GLY A 530 -15.25 22.78 -28.36
N PHE A 531 -15.08 24.05 -27.95
CA PHE A 531 -15.96 25.12 -28.33
C PHE A 531 -15.25 26.33 -28.96
N ASP A 532 -15.92 27.00 -29.91
CA ASP A 532 -15.45 28.24 -30.48
C ASP A 532 -15.74 29.41 -29.53
N LEU A 533 -14.68 30.10 -29.09
CA LEU A 533 -14.81 31.29 -28.27
C LEU A 533 -15.30 32.49 -29.09
N GLU A 534 -16.57 32.69 -29.09
CA GLU A 534 -17.17 33.90 -29.70
C GLU A 534 -17.07 35.07 -28.71
N ALA A 535 -16.50 36.19 -29.20
CA ALA A 535 -16.43 37.42 -28.40
C ALA A 535 -17.84 37.92 -28.01
N GLY A 536 -17.97 38.33 -26.78
CA GLY A 536 -19.25 38.85 -26.24
C GLY A 536 -20.14 37.80 -25.59
N LYS A 537 -19.81 36.48 -25.70
CA LYS A 537 -20.52 35.45 -24.96
C LYS A 537 -20.23 35.55 -23.45
N THR A 538 -21.22 35.20 -22.67
CA THR A 538 -21.11 35.28 -21.19
C THR A 538 -21.27 33.92 -20.51
N ILE A 539 -20.57 33.73 -19.40
CA ILE A 539 -20.65 32.53 -18.55
C ILE A 539 -21.04 32.98 -17.15
N GLN A 540 -22.06 32.38 -16.57
CA GLN A 540 -22.48 32.65 -15.21
C GLN A 540 -21.62 31.80 -14.26
N LEU A 541 -20.72 32.44 -13.52
CA LEU A 541 -19.76 31.76 -12.65
C LEU A 541 -20.32 31.50 -11.25
N ILE A 542 -20.69 32.57 -10.54
CA ILE A 542 -21.17 32.50 -9.16
C ILE A 542 -22.44 33.30 -8.99
N LYS A 543 -23.49 32.65 -8.51
CA LYS A 543 -24.74 33.29 -8.07
C LYS A 543 -24.91 33.14 -6.56
N SER A 544 -25.27 34.24 -5.87
CA SER A 544 -25.48 34.22 -4.41
C SER A 544 -26.71 35.00 -4.01
N ASP A 545 -27.67 34.36 -3.34
CA ASP A 545 -28.87 35.00 -2.80
C ASP A 545 -28.59 36.10 -1.76
N LYS A 546 -27.35 36.19 -1.26
CA LYS A 546 -26.91 37.14 -0.23
C LYS A 546 -25.85 38.12 -0.72
N GLY A 547 -25.62 38.13 -2.05
CA GLY A 547 -24.62 38.98 -2.66
C GLY A 547 -23.22 38.40 -2.63
N ILE A 548 -22.29 39.12 -3.23
CA ILE A 548 -20.87 38.81 -3.33
C ILE A 548 -20.09 39.98 -2.74
N GLU A 549 -19.13 39.71 -1.91
CA GLU A 549 -18.27 40.69 -1.24
C GLU A 549 -16.81 40.48 -1.64
N LYS A 550 -16.06 41.59 -1.74
CA LYS A 550 -14.61 41.56 -1.90
C LYS A 550 -13.97 42.31 -0.73
N ASP A 551 -13.11 41.64 0.02
CA ASP A 551 -12.48 42.18 1.25
C ASP A 551 -13.52 42.80 2.22
N GLY A 552 -14.69 42.13 2.37
CA GLY A 552 -15.78 42.62 3.23
C GLY A 552 -16.60 43.78 2.65
N ASN A 553 -16.39 44.18 1.40
CA ASN A 553 -17.17 45.21 0.73
C ASN A 553 -18.13 44.58 -0.27
N ALA A 554 -19.44 44.85 -0.14
CA ALA A 554 -20.44 44.35 -1.06
C ALA A 554 -20.20 44.88 -2.48
N LEU A 555 -20.29 44.03 -3.47
CA LEU A 555 -20.14 44.36 -4.88
C LEU A 555 -21.50 44.71 -5.50
N ALA A 556 -21.50 45.62 -6.44
CA ALA A 556 -22.67 46.08 -7.15
C ALA A 556 -22.61 45.75 -8.67
N ALA A 557 -23.76 45.77 -9.32
CA ALA A 557 -23.86 45.57 -10.77
C ALA A 557 -22.89 46.49 -11.52
N GLY A 558 -22.09 45.97 -12.41
CA GLY A 558 -21.06 46.66 -13.17
C GLY A 558 -19.67 46.76 -12.56
N ASP A 559 -19.48 46.31 -11.29
CA ASP A 559 -18.15 46.27 -10.69
C ASP A 559 -17.25 45.27 -11.42
N SER A 560 -16.01 45.66 -11.72
CA SER A 560 -15.00 44.80 -12.33
C SER A 560 -14.22 44.01 -11.27
N LEU A 561 -13.99 42.73 -11.56
CA LEU A 561 -13.12 41.84 -10.78
C LEU A 561 -11.89 41.40 -11.59
N ASP A 562 -11.48 42.17 -12.56
CA ASP A 562 -10.37 41.84 -13.46
C ASP A 562 -9.03 41.62 -12.73
N ASP A 563 -8.87 42.16 -11.53
CA ASP A 563 -7.72 41.88 -10.65
C ASP A 563 -7.71 40.51 -10.04
N LEU A 564 -8.83 39.75 -10.13
CA LEU A 564 -8.92 38.34 -9.71
C LEU A 564 -8.76 37.37 -10.88
N LYS A 565 -8.58 37.86 -12.12
CA LYS A 565 -8.39 36.96 -13.28
C LYS A 565 -7.07 36.21 -13.17
N GLY A 566 -7.15 34.86 -13.34
CA GLY A 566 -6.00 33.96 -13.40
C GLY A 566 -5.72 33.45 -14.79
N ASP A 567 -4.47 33.17 -15.08
CA ASP A 567 -4.08 32.34 -16.22
C ASP A 567 -4.14 30.87 -15.79
N LEU A 568 -4.81 30.04 -16.57
CA LEU A 568 -4.85 28.61 -16.29
C LEU A 568 -4.54 27.82 -17.57
N THR A 569 -3.53 26.98 -17.47
CA THR A 569 -3.25 25.98 -18.49
C THR A 569 -3.76 24.65 -17.95
N VAL A 570 -4.82 24.11 -18.54
CA VAL A 570 -5.35 22.80 -18.20
C VAL A 570 -5.06 21.84 -19.34
N ILE A 571 -4.76 20.64 -19.01
CA ILE A 571 -4.56 19.56 -19.97
C ILE A 571 -5.86 18.76 -20.06
N ASP A 572 -6.54 18.85 -21.20
CA ASP A 572 -7.71 18.02 -21.52
C ASP A 572 -7.23 16.69 -22.14
N ILE A 573 -7.62 15.59 -21.54
CA ILE A 573 -7.19 14.25 -21.95
C ILE A 573 -8.19 13.67 -22.94
N LYS A 574 -7.83 13.59 -24.22
CA LYS A 574 -8.65 13.05 -25.30
C LYS A 574 -8.55 11.53 -25.46
N SER A 575 -7.40 10.99 -25.10
CA SER A 575 -7.16 9.56 -25.09
C SER A 575 -6.20 9.21 -23.97
N LEU A 576 -5.97 7.94 -23.71
CA LEU A 576 -4.97 7.51 -22.71
C LEU A 576 -3.59 8.13 -22.94
N ILE A 577 -3.24 8.43 -24.20
CA ILE A 577 -1.91 8.92 -24.56
C ILE A 577 -1.87 10.40 -24.95
N ARG A 578 -3.01 11.01 -25.23
CA ARG A 578 -3.09 12.33 -25.85
C ARG A 578 -3.78 13.33 -24.94
N ALA A 579 -3.10 14.42 -24.72
CA ALA A 579 -3.60 15.55 -23.97
C ALA A 579 -3.53 16.82 -24.84
N THR A 580 -4.54 17.66 -24.74
CA THR A 580 -4.56 18.98 -25.38
C THR A 580 -4.51 20.03 -24.30
N GLU A 581 -3.66 21.02 -24.50
CA GLU A 581 -3.60 22.16 -23.58
C GLU A 581 -4.84 23.02 -23.80
N THR A 582 -5.69 23.09 -22.79
CA THR A 582 -6.93 23.88 -22.79
C THR A 582 -6.91 24.80 -21.58
N GLY A 583 -7.22 26.03 -21.78
CA GLY A 583 -7.27 27.01 -20.72
C GLY A 583 -7.42 28.39 -21.31
N PHE A 584 -7.97 29.31 -20.54
CA PHE A 584 -8.10 30.70 -20.94
C PHE A 584 -6.98 31.50 -20.29
N SER A 585 -6.28 32.29 -21.07
CA SER A 585 -5.44 33.35 -20.49
C SER A 585 -6.36 34.46 -19.94
N LYS A 586 -5.91 35.15 -18.90
CA LYS A 586 -6.64 36.28 -18.29
C LYS A 586 -7.01 37.37 -19.28
N ASP A 587 -6.37 37.45 -20.45
CA ASP A 587 -6.65 38.43 -21.49
C ASP A 587 -7.82 38.03 -22.40
N GLN A 588 -8.28 36.76 -22.30
CA GLN A 588 -9.36 36.23 -23.13
C GLN A 588 -10.75 36.40 -22.50
N TYR A 589 -10.87 36.89 -21.30
CA TYR A 589 -12.14 37.15 -20.63
C TYR A 589 -12.06 38.34 -19.66
N ASP A 590 -13.21 38.92 -19.32
CA ASP A 590 -13.39 39.90 -18.28
C ASP A 590 -14.28 39.34 -17.18
N LEU A 591 -13.98 39.66 -15.93
CA LEU A 591 -14.80 39.32 -14.77
C LEU A 591 -15.57 40.56 -14.31
N SER A 592 -16.89 40.48 -14.21
CA SER A 592 -17.72 41.57 -13.73
C SER A 592 -18.98 41.09 -13.04
N MET A 593 -19.53 41.93 -12.19
CA MET A 593 -20.84 41.74 -11.60
C MET A 593 -21.94 42.09 -12.62
N LYS A 594 -22.76 41.12 -13.03
CA LYS A 594 -23.94 41.38 -13.85
C LYS A 594 -25.07 41.98 -13.03
N THR A 595 -25.23 41.53 -11.83
CA THR A 595 -26.08 42.07 -10.77
C THR A 595 -25.30 42.00 -9.44
N ASP A 596 -25.80 42.53 -8.36
CA ASP A 596 -25.26 42.41 -7.02
C ASP A 596 -25.20 40.96 -6.49
N GLU A 597 -25.88 40.04 -7.16
CA GLU A 597 -25.99 38.63 -6.83
C GLU A 597 -25.25 37.72 -7.83
N LEU A 598 -24.74 38.24 -8.94
CA LEU A 598 -24.26 37.41 -10.06
C LEU A 598 -22.93 37.88 -10.63
N LEU A 599 -21.89 37.05 -10.44
CA LEU A 599 -20.60 37.18 -11.10
C LEU A 599 -20.60 36.43 -12.43
N ILE A 600 -20.16 37.11 -13.49
CA ILE A 600 -20.01 36.54 -14.84
C ILE A 600 -18.59 36.71 -15.38
N ALA A 601 -18.24 35.83 -16.30
CA ALA A 601 -17.13 36.03 -17.23
C ALA A 601 -17.72 36.42 -18.62
N THR A 602 -17.08 37.39 -19.28
CA THR A 602 -17.41 37.79 -20.67
C THR A 602 -16.20 37.47 -21.55
N ILE A 603 -16.40 36.65 -22.58
CA ILE A 603 -15.34 36.22 -23.49
C ILE A 603 -14.92 37.39 -24.39
N LYS A 604 -13.61 37.61 -24.55
CA LYS A 604 -13.01 38.58 -25.46
C LYS A 604 -12.57 37.91 -26.77
N GLU A 605 -12.39 38.72 -27.77
CA GLU A 605 -11.79 38.29 -29.03
C GLU A 605 -10.36 37.82 -28.81
N LYS A 606 -10.02 36.62 -29.33
CA LYS A 606 -8.67 36.08 -29.23
C LYS A 606 -7.71 37.03 -29.96
N ALA A 607 -6.70 37.53 -29.27
CA ALA A 607 -5.65 38.30 -29.92
C ALA A 607 -5.06 37.49 -31.09
N PRO A 608 -4.88 38.08 -32.28
CA PRO A 608 -4.29 37.35 -33.40
C PRO A 608 -2.90 36.82 -32.97
N ALA A 609 -2.63 35.57 -33.32
CA ALA A 609 -1.34 34.94 -33.02
C ALA A 609 -0.22 35.85 -33.57
N PRO A 610 0.87 36.06 -32.80
CA PRO A 610 2.00 36.84 -33.31
C PRO A 610 2.43 36.24 -34.63
N THR A 611 2.49 37.06 -35.66
CA THR A 611 3.02 36.69 -37.00
C THR A 611 4.41 36.10 -36.75
N PRO A 612 4.70 34.87 -37.26
CA PRO A 612 6.05 34.34 -37.16
C PRO A 612 7.04 35.37 -37.71
N ASP A 613 8.10 35.62 -36.97
CA ASP A 613 9.21 36.48 -37.39
C ASP A 613 9.68 35.95 -38.76
N PRO A 614 9.84 36.80 -39.79
CA PRO A 614 10.27 36.34 -41.08
C PRO A 614 11.63 35.66 -40.96
N ASP A 615 11.65 34.40 -41.40
CA ASP A 615 12.84 33.51 -41.45
C ASP A 615 14.05 34.29 -41.99
N PRO A 616 15.20 34.24 -41.35
CA PRO A 616 16.40 34.87 -41.85
C PRO A 616 16.79 34.16 -43.17
N ASP A 617 17.10 34.98 -44.16
CA ASP A 617 17.51 34.70 -45.52
C ASP A 617 18.30 33.39 -45.68
N PRO A 618 17.95 32.52 -46.62
CA PRO A 618 18.63 31.22 -46.78
C PRO A 618 20.07 31.42 -47.33
N ASP A 619 21.03 30.85 -46.57
CA ASP A 619 22.43 30.71 -47.03
C ASP A 619 22.50 29.85 -48.31
N PRO A 620 23.07 30.34 -49.42
CA PRO A 620 23.13 29.62 -50.69
C PRO A 620 24.30 28.64 -50.74
N ASN A 621 24.09 27.40 -50.30
CA ASN A 621 24.99 26.32 -50.65
C ASN A 621 24.23 25.04 -51.01
N PRO A 622 24.12 24.60 -52.27
CA PRO A 622 23.39 23.40 -52.64
C PRO A 622 24.32 22.22 -52.72
N ASP A 623 24.04 21.18 -51.95
CA ASP A 623 24.50 19.84 -52.31
C ASP A 623 23.34 18.84 -52.20
N PRO A 624 22.88 18.26 -53.32
CA PRO A 624 21.68 17.44 -53.36
C PRO A 624 22.01 15.97 -53.20
N LYS A 625 21.52 15.33 -52.12
CA LYS A 625 21.19 13.91 -52.18
C LYS A 625 19.70 13.72 -52.00
N PRO A 626 19.02 13.00 -52.90
CA PRO A 626 17.58 12.76 -52.75
C PRO A 626 17.36 11.73 -51.62
N ASN A 627 16.76 12.22 -50.54
CA ASN A 627 16.12 11.36 -49.57
C ASN A 627 14.70 11.07 -50.09
N PRO A 628 14.16 9.83 -49.99
CA PRO A 628 12.78 9.57 -50.40
C PRO A 628 11.83 10.42 -49.57
N ASP A 629 10.84 11.00 -50.27
CA ASP A 629 9.80 11.83 -49.67
C ASP A 629 9.21 11.20 -48.39
N PRO A 630 9.12 11.95 -47.30
CA PRO A 630 8.37 11.49 -46.15
C PRO A 630 6.92 11.35 -46.58
N VAL A 631 6.32 10.21 -46.24
CA VAL A 631 4.87 10.01 -46.31
C VAL A 631 4.22 11.19 -45.59
N PRO A 632 3.20 11.86 -46.17
CA PRO A 632 2.54 12.94 -45.45
C PRO A 632 2.02 12.44 -44.11
N GLU A 633 2.49 13.04 -43.02
CA GLU A 633 1.87 12.85 -41.71
C GLU A 633 0.42 13.26 -41.83
N PRO A 634 -0.54 12.47 -41.35
CA PRO A 634 -1.93 12.89 -41.24
C PRO A 634 -1.99 14.21 -40.46
N ASP A 635 -2.83 15.14 -40.88
CA ASP A 635 -3.02 16.46 -40.28
C ASP A 635 -3.07 16.35 -38.73
N ARG A 636 -1.96 16.68 -38.11
CA ARG A 636 -1.84 16.68 -36.65
C ARG A 636 -2.57 17.95 -36.15
N PRO A 637 -3.61 17.84 -35.30
CA PRO A 637 -4.16 19.04 -34.67
C PRO A 637 -3.01 19.76 -33.93
N SER A 638 -2.79 21.01 -34.27
CA SER A 638 -1.74 21.82 -33.65
C SER A 638 -2.07 21.99 -32.15
N GLY A 639 -1.26 21.38 -31.25
CA GLY A 639 -1.43 21.54 -29.83
C GLY A 639 -1.48 20.24 -29.02
N ASP A 640 -1.51 19.07 -29.66
CA ASP A 640 -1.55 17.80 -28.93
C ASP A 640 -0.20 17.48 -28.27
N LYS A 641 -0.23 17.16 -26.97
CA LYS A 641 0.90 16.72 -26.15
C LYS A 641 0.69 15.28 -25.68
N VAL A 642 1.76 14.64 -25.30
CA VAL A 642 1.68 13.34 -24.61
C VAL A 642 1.05 13.55 -23.23
N ASN A 643 0.09 12.71 -22.85
CA ASN A 643 -0.46 12.68 -21.50
C ASN A 643 0.64 12.28 -20.51
N ASP A 644 1.02 13.19 -19.60
CA ASP A 644 2.09 12.98 -18.64
C ASP A 644 1.81 11.80 -17.69
N GLN A 645 0.58 11.42 -17.45
CA GLN A 645 0.22 10.25 -16.66
C GLN A 645 0.79 8.95 -17.23
N THR A 646 1.00 8.88 -18.58
CA THR A 646 1.63 7.72 -19.22
C THR A 646 3.09 7.49 -18.80
N ASN A 647 3.72 8.44 -18.10
CA ASN A 647 5.05 8.27 -17.56
C ASN A 647 5.11 7.12 -16.52
N ALA A 648 4.01 6.85 -15.81
CA ALA A 648 3.91 5.71 -14.90
C ALA A 648 4.18 4.37 -15.61
N LEU A 649 3.74 4.23 -16.88
CA LEU A 649 4.02 3.06 -17.71
C LEU A 649 5.51 2.94 -18.05
N MET A 650 6.18 4.06 -18.33
CA MET A 650 7.61 4.07 -18.62
C MET A 650 8.44 3.77 -17.36
N GLN A 651 8.01 4.25 -16.19
CA GLN A 651 8.61 3.93 -14.90
C GLN A 651 8.57 2.43 -14.60
N SER A 652 7.48 1.72 -14.98
CA SER A 652 7.38 0.27 -14.79
C SER A 652 8.48 -0.49 -15.54
N SER A 653 8.86 -0.02 -16.72
CA SER A 653 9.97 -0.60 -17.50
C SER A 653 11.33 -0.37 -16.82
N ILE A 654 11.54 0.78 -16.20
CA ILE A 654 12.76 1.09 -15.44
C ILE A 654 12.85 0.29 -14.15
N ALA A 655 11.71 0.06 -13.46
CA ALA A 655 11.68 -0.82 -12.29
C ALA A 655 12.16 -2.24 -12.63
N ALA A 656 11.84 -2.75 -13.82
CA ALA A 656 12.38 -4.01 -14.32
C ALA A 656 13.90 -3.99 -14.47
N ALA A 657 14.48 -2.89 -15.01
CA ALA A 657 15.94 -2.72 -15.11
C ALA A 657 16.61 -2.73 -13.73
N ALA A 658 16.06 -2.01 -12.76
CA ALA A 658 16.57 -1.99 -11.39
C ALA A 658 16.56 -3.38 -10.74
N THR A 659 15.55 -4.19 -11.02
CA THR A 659 15.46 -5.59 -10.58
C THR A 659 16.58 -6.45 -11.20
N MET A 660 16.88 -6.28 -12.49
CA MET A 660 18.01 -6.95 -13.15
C MET A 660 19.36 -6.50 -12.55
N PHE A 661 19.54 -5.21 -12.24
CA PHE A 661 20.75 -4.69 -11.59
C PHE A 661 20.99 -5.32 -10.21
N ALA A 662 19.91 -5.50 -9.41
CA ALA A 662 20.02 -6.16 -8.12
C ALA A 662 20.40 -7.65 -8.24
N ALA A 663 19.92 -8.33 -9.28
CA ALA A 663 20.30 -9.71 -9.60
C ALA A 663 21.78 -9.84 -10.01
N ASP A 664 22.27 -8.93 -10.85
CA ASP A 664 23.68 -8.89 -11.26
C ASP A 664 24.63 -8.69 -10.09
N GLU A 665 24.31 -7.73 -9.22
CA GLU A 665 25.09 -7.48 -8.02
C GLU A 665 25.14 -8.69 -7.10
N LEU A 666 24.02 -9.42 -6.92
CA LEU A 666 24.00 -10.65 -6.15
C LEU A 666 24.91 -11.71 -6.79
N LEU A 667 24.86 -11.86 -8.10
CA LEU A 667 25.68 -12.81 -8.85
C LEU A 667 27.18 -12.48 -8.73
N ILE A 668 27.55 -11.22 -8.93
CA ILE A 668 28.94 -10.78 -8.83
C ILE A 668 29.46 -10.91 -7.41
N ASP A 669 28.69 -10.47 -6.41
CA ASP A 669 29.06 -10.61 -5.01
C ASP A 669 29.28 -12.08 -4.64
N THR A 670 28.43 -12.99 -5.13
CA THR A 670 28.54 -14.42 -4.87
C THR A 670 29.76 -15.04 -5.59
N THR A 671 30.02 -14.65 -6.82
CA THR A 671 31.09 -15.26 -7.61
C THR A 671 32.48 -14.66 -7.38
N MET A 672 32.57 -13.38 -6.95
CA MET A 672 33.84 -12.68 -6.72
C MET A 672 34.28 -12.66 -5.24
N LYS A 673 33.31 -12.49 -4.27
CA LYS A 673 33.64 -12.37 -2.85
C LYS A 673 33.93 -13.71 -2.19
N SER A 674 33.29 -14.77 -2.61
CA SER A 674 33.29 -16.06 -1.90
C SER A 674 34.59 -16.86 -1.94
N ARG A 675 35.75 -16.27 -2.36
CA ARG A 675 36.86 -17.17 -2.79
C ARG A 675 38.26 -16.68 -2.50
N GLN A 676 38.59 -16.77 -1.26
CA GLN A 676 39.95 -16.61 -0.86
C GLN A 676 40.71 -17.94 -0.90
N GLY A 677 41.58 -18.08 -1.86
CA GLY A 677 42.78 -18.90 -1.80
C GLY A 677 42.69 -20.35 -2.28
N VAL A 678 41.55 -21.03 -2.21
CA VAL A 678 41.40 -22.39 -2.79
C VAL A 678 40.01 -22.50 -3.37
N ARG A 679 39.96 -22.39 -4.67
CA ARG A 679 38.74 -22.60 -5.44
C ARG A 679 38.38 -24.08 -5.39
N GLN A 680 37.26 -24.39 -4.76
CA GLN A 680 36.81 -25.77 -4.60
C GLN A 680 35.53 -25.97 -5.40
N THR A 681 35.38 -27.19 -5.89
CA THR A 681 34.12 -27.63 -6.52
C THR A 681 33.01 -27.74 -5.48
N GLY A 682 31.79 -27.26 -5.81
CA GLY A 682 30.67 -27.43 -4.91
C GLY A 682 29.47 -26.52 -5.20
N PRO A 683 28.33 -26.76 -4.55
CA PRO A 683 27.15 -25.93 -4.67
C PRO A 683 27.27 -24.62 -3.88
N PHE A 684 26.55 -23.61 -4.35
CA PHE A 684 26.40 -22.35 -3.65
C PHE A 684 24.95 -21.84 -3.75
N ALA A 685 24.57 -21.04 -2.77
CA ALA A 685 23.27 -20.36 -2.72
C ALA A 685 23.47 -18.94 -2.22
N ALA A 686 22.69 -18.00 -2.72
CA ALA A 686 22.67 -16.62 -2.23
C ALA A 686 21.28 -16.04 -2.31
N ALA A 687 20.99 -15.09 -1.43
CA ALA A 687 19.78 -14.29 -1.46
C ALA A 687 20.10 -12.83 -1.13
N ARG A 688 19.34 -11.92 -1.71
CA ARG A 688 19.42 -10.47 -1.46
C ARG A 688 18.01 -9.92 -1.34
N VAL A 689 17.83 -9.01 -0.40
CA VAL A 689 16.64 -8.18 -0.29
C VAL A 689 17.08 -6.72 -0.35
N GLY A 690 16.35 -5.87 -1.05
CA GLY A 690 16.69 -4.47 -1.17
C GLY A 690 15.47 -3.59 -1.39
N ARG A 691 15.57 -2.34 -0.91
CA ARG A 691 14.64 -1.26 -1.20
C ARG A 691 15.43 -0.13 -1.85
N TYR A 692 14.90 0.34 -2.95
CA TYR A 692 15.55 1.38 -3.76
C TYR A 692 14.55 2.47 -4.13
N ASP A 693 14.99 3.71 -3.98
CA ASP A 693 14.36 4.90 -4.55
C ASP A 693 15.18 5.26 -5.79
N LEU A 694 14.51 5.41 -6.93
CA LEU A 694 15.15 5.61 -8.22
C LEU A 694 14.93 7.05 -8.68
N ASP A 695 16.03 7.76 -8.96
CA ASP A 695 16.01 9.14 -9.49
C ASP A 695 15.69 9.12 -10.99
N VAL A 696 14.40 9.09 -11.30
CA VAL A 696 13.81 9.05 -12.63
C VAL A 696 12.85 10.23 -12.84
N ARG A 697 12.24 10.33 -14.02
CA ARG A 697 11.15 11.30 -14.21
C ARG A 697 9.94 10.89 -13.37
N GLY A 698 9.62 11.66 -12.31
CA GLY A 698 8.69 11.31 -11.24
C GLY A 698 9.38 10.49 -10.13
N ASP A 699 8.61 9.92 -9.22
CA ASP A 699 9.12 9.09 -8.13
C ASP A 699 8.90 7.61 -8.44
N LEU A 700 9.91 6.78 -8.19
CA LEU A 700 9.83 5.33 -8.38
C LEU A 700 10.52 4.63 -7.21
N GLU A 701 9.72 3.98 -6.37
CA GLU A 701 10.21 3.12 -5.31
C GLU A 701 10.14 1.65 -5.73
N THR A 702 11.14 0.84 -5.40
CA THR A 702 11.10 -0.60 -5.66
C THR A 702 11.68 -1.41 -4.52
N ASN A 703 11.01 -2.52 -4.21
CA ASN A 703 11.48 -3.53 -3.27
C ASN A 703 11.79 -4.80 -4.05
N VAL A 704 12.96 -5.37 -3.89
CA VAL A 704 13.43 -6.53 -4.66
C VAL A 704 13.94 -7.62 -3.74
N ILE A 705 13.51 -8.85 -4.00
CA ILE A 705 14.05 -10.07 -3.40
C ILE A 705 14.64 -10.90 -4.54
N SER A 706 15.91 -11.23 -4.48
CA SER A 706 16.62 -12.05 -5.46
C SER A 706 17.22 -13.27 -4.81
N GLY A 707 17.14 -14.40 -5.46
CA GLY A 707 17.74 -15.67 -5.07
C GLY A 707 18.60 -16.26 -6.17
N LEU A 708 19.66 -16.94 -5.79
CA LEU A 708 20.64 -17.56 -6.68
C LEU A 708 21.02 -18.95 -6.15
N LEU A 709 20.98 -19.94 -7.01
CA LEU A 709 21.44 -21.30 -6.74
C LEU A 709 22.38 -21.73 -7.85
N GLY A 710 23.52 -22.30 -7.52
CA GLY A 710 24.47 -22.73 -8.55
C GLY A 710 25.44 -23.82 -8.09
N TYR A 711 26.24 -24.28 -9.05
CA TYR A 711 27.30 -25.25 -8.85
C TYR A 711 28.55 -24.80 -9.58
N ALA A 712 29.67 -24.84 -8.91
CA ALA A 712 30.98 -24.45 -9.41
C ALA A 712 31.90 -25.64 -9.56
N VAL A 713 32.76 -25.63 -10.55
CA VAL A 713 33.83 -26.59 -10.80
C VAL A 713 35.17 -25.86 -10.91
N ASN A 714 36.15 -26.33 -10.17
CA ASN A 714 37.51 -25.81 -10.25
C ASN A 714 38.29 -26.56 -11.32
N LEU A 715 38.87 -25.81 -12.25
CA LEU A 715 39.69 -26.30 -13.35
C LEU A 715 41.07 -25.59 -13.30
N GLN A 716 42.06 -26.22 -12.64
CA GLN A 716 43.45 -25.75 -12.60
C GLN A 716 43.59 -24.25 -12.21
N GLY A 717 42.92 -23.81 -11.17
CA GLY A 717 43.01 -22.44 -10.67
C GLY A 717 42.01 -21.45 -11.29
N SER A 718 41.24 -21.86 -12.27
CA SER A 718 40.09 -21.15 -12.81
C SER A 718 38.81 -21.84 -12.34
N GLU A 719 37.71 -21.11 -12.27
CA GLU A 719 36.44 -21.62 -11.88
C GLU A 719 35.39 -21.37 -12.95
N ILE A 720 34.61 -22.38 -13.24
CA ILE A 720 33.45 -22.29 -14.13
C ILE A 720 32.26 -22.81 -13.36
N GLY A 721 31.14 -22.14 -13.47
CA GLY A 721 29.88 -22.54 -12.81
C GLY A 721 28.65 -22.26 -13.64
N ALA A 722 27.61 -22.97 -13.29
CA ALA A 722 26.26 -22.73 -13.80
C ALA A 722 25.34 -22.33 -12.63
N PHE A 723 24.35 -21.53 -12.93
CA PHE A 723 23.41 -21.05 -11.91
C PHE A 723 22.00 -20.90 -12.45
N VAL A 724 21.05 -20.91 -11.53
CA VAL A 724 19.66 -20.48 -11.70
C VAL A 724 19.45 -19.27 -10.80
N GLU A 725 18.85 -18.23 -11.35
CA GLU A 725 18.43 -17.06 -10.62
C GLU A 725 16.91 -16.92 -10.63
N MET A 726 16.37 -16.36 -9.56
CA MET A 726 14.93 -16.07 -9.44
C MET A 726 14.73 -14.87 -8.53
N GLY A 727 13.65 -14.17 -8.70
CA GLY A 727 13.31 -13.08 -7.80
C GLY A 727 11.92 -12.52 -7.99
N HIS A 728 11.57 -11.72 -7.03
CA HIS A 728 10.32 -10.99 -6.95
C HIS A 728 10.62 -9.54 -6.59
N GLY A 729 9.94 -8.60 -7.24
CA GLY A 729 10.00 -7.19 -6.90
C GLY A 729 8.61 -6.59 -6.90
N THR A 730 8.38 -5.66 -5.99
CA THR A 730 7.20 -4.77 -6.01
C THR A 730 7.70 -3.35 -6.22
N TYR A 731 6.91 -2.54 -6.90
CA TYR A 731 7.27 -1.15 -7.13
C TYR A 731 6.05 -0.24 -7.16
N ASP A 732 6.26 1.00 -6.73
CA ASP A 732 5.27 2.06 -6.74
C ASP A 732 5.80 3.19 -7.62
N THR A 733 4.96 3.68 -8.55
CA THR A 733 5.26 4.80 -9.43
C THR A 733 4.44 6.02 -9.02
N LYS A 734 5.01 7.20 -9.19
CA LYS A 734 4.32 8.44 -8.92
C LYS A 734 4.72 9.48 -9.97
N THR A 735 3.73 9.98 -10.70
CA THR A 735 3.91 11.03 -11.69
C THR A 735 3.11 12.25 -11.27
N THR A 736 3.78 13.39 -11.13
CA THR A 736 3.12 14.67 -10.88
C THR A 736 2.61 15.24 -12.20
N VAL A 737 1.33 15.60 -12.23
CA VAL A 737 0.66 16.26 -13.35
C VAL A 737 0.53 17.74 -13.01
N THR A 738 0.90 18.62 -13.93
CA THR A 738 1.05 20.05 -13.66
C THR A 738 -0.24 20.85 -13.83
N SER A 739 -1.30 20.28 -14.47
CA SER A 739 -2.53 21.04 -14.65
C SER A 739 -3.74 20.13 -15.02
N PRO A 740 -4.81 20.13 -14.20
CA PRO A 740 -4.81 20.59 -12.81
C PRO A 740 -3.75 19.86 -12.00
N VAL A 741 -3.21 20.49 -10.99
CA VAL A 741 -2.16 19.88 -10.17
C VAL A 741 -2.68 18.61 -9.54
N GLY A 742 -1.99 17.50 -9.76
CA GLY A 742 -2.39 16.19 -9.28
C GLY A 742 -1.26 15.18 -9.38
N GLU A 743 -1.50 13.98 -8.90
CA GLU A 743 -0.55 12.88 -8.96
C GLU A 743 -1.22 11.64 -9.55
N THR A 744 -0.52 10.97 -10.45
CA THR A 744 -0.88 9.62 -10.87
C THR A 744 0.04 8.63 -10.18
N LYS A 745 -0.56 7.71 -9.44
CA LYS A 745 0.15 6.63 -8.75
C LYS A 745 -0.18 5.32 -9.44
N GLY A 746 0.84 4.49 -9.63
CA GLY A 746 0.67 3.15 -10.13
C GLY A 746 1.49 2.20 -9.28
N ASP A 747 1.04 0.98 -9.18
CA ASP A 747 1.74 -0.09 -8.49
C ASP A 747 1.99 -1.28 -9.42
N GLY A 748 3.04 -2.02 -9.13
CA GLY A 748 3.36 -3.17 -9.94
C GLY A 748 4.27 -4.17 -9.24
N LYS A 749 4.46 -5.29 -9.91
CA LYS A 749 5.35 -6.36 -9.44
C LYS A 749 6.05 -7.07 -10.59
N HIS A 750 7.26 -7.50 -10.30
CA HIS A 750 8.06 -8.33 -11.19
C HIS A 750 8.27 -9.70 -10.60
N ASN A 751 8.23 -10.71 -11.47
CA ASN A 751 8.71 -12.05 -11.15
C ASN A 751 9.67 -12.46 -12.25
N TYR A 752 10.86 -12.91 -11.89
CA TYR A 752 11.81 -13.38 -12.89
C TYR A 752 12.42 -14.73 -12.52
N VAL A 753 12.75 -15.49 -13.53
CA VAL A 753 13.54 -16.72 -13.45
C VAL A 753 14.48 -16.79 -14.62
N GLY A 754 15.73 -17.14 -14.35
CA GLY A 754 16.76 -17.26 -15.37
C GLY A 754 17.82 -18.27 -15.01
N PHE A 755 18.69 -18.52 -15.97
CA PHE A 755 19.83 -19.39 -15.85
C PHE A 755 21.04 -18.82 -16.59
N GLY A 756 22.21 -19.22 -16.17
CA GLY A 756 23.42 -18.77 -16.83
C GLY A 756 24.65 -19.57 -16.46
N VAL A 757 25.75 -19.20 -17.09
CA VAL A 757 27.06 -19.74 -16.80
C VAL A 757 28.02 -18.59 -16.52
N TYR A 758 28.97 -18.84 -15.65
CA TYR A 758 30.01 -17.87 -15.31
C TYR A 758 31.38 -18.50 -15.28
N GLY A 759 32.39 -17.66 -15.42
CA GLY A 759 33.79 -18.01 -15.25
C GLY A 759 34.52 -16.98 -14.39
N ASN A 760 35.46 -17.48 -13.59
CA ASN A 760 36.43 -16.68 -12.86
C ASN A 760 37.80 -17.30 -13.10
N CYS A 761 38.58 -16.68 -14.01
CA CYS A 761 39.81 -17.22 -14.54
C CYS A 761 41.03 -16.54 -13.92
N ALA A 762 41.96 -17.33 -13.43
CA ALA A 762 43.30 -16.84 -13.10
C ALA A 762 44.02 -16.44 -14.39
N THR A 763 44.76 -15.34 -14.36
CA THR A 763 45.64 -14.95 -15.46
C THR A 763 47.09 -15.41 -15.20
N PRO A 764 48.02 -15.32 -16.15
CA PRO A 764 49.42 -15.54 -15.88
C PRO A 764 50.07 -14.57 -14.87
N ILE A 765 49.33 -13.52 -14.50
CA ILE A 765 49.74 -12.56 -13.48
C ILE A 765 49.04 -12.96 -12.18
N ASP A 766 49.77 -13.47 -11.20
CA ASP A 766 49.26 -14.10 -9.97
C ASP A 766 48.20 -13.30 -9.18
N TRP A 767 48.27 -11.98 -9.23
CA TRP A 767 47.34 -11.10 -8.53
C TRP A 767 46.13 -10.68 -9.36
N LEU A 768 46.06 -10.98 -10.68
CA LEU A 768 45.03 -10.52 -11.59
C LEU A 768 44.11 -11.66 -12.02
N HIS A 769 42.83 -11.45 -11.93
CA HIS A 769 41.78 -12.37 -12.35
C HIS A 769 40.80 -11.73 -13.30
N VAL A 770 40.23 -12.52 -14.19
CA VAL A 770 39.20 -12.08 -15.14
C VAL A 770 37.88 -12.84 -14.83
N THR A 771 36.77 -12.12 -14.78
CA THR A 771 35.47 -12.69 -14.53
C THR A 771 34.52 -12.40 -15.67
N GLY A 772 33.55 -13.29 -15.87
CA GLY A 772 32.49 -13.07 -16.85
C GLY A 772 31.33 -14.01 -16.63
N TYR A 773 30.19 -13.61 -17.10
CA TYR A 773 29.00 -14.47 -17.19
C TYR A 773 28.15 -14.11 -18.41
N VAL A 774 27.31 -15.06 -18.79
CA VAL A 774 26.17 -14.86 -19.67
C VAL A 774 24.95 -15.52 -19.04
N LYS A 775 23.80 -14.82 -19.10
CA LYS A 775 22.55 -15.29 -18.54
C LYS A 775 21.36 -14.94 -19.43
N GLY A 776 20.26 -15.61 -19.22
CA GLY A 776 18.99 -15.31 -19.85
C GLY A 776 17.83 -15.98 -19.14
N GLY A 777 16.64 -15.46 -19.36
CA GLY A 777 15.45 -15.95 -18.67
C GLY A 777 14.19 -15.21 -19.09
N TRP A 778 13.19 -15.29 -18.22
CA TRP A 778 11.88 -14.67 -18.40
C TRP A 778 11.59 -13.75 -17.22
N LEU A 779 11.04 -12.58 -17.53
CA LEU A 779 10.59 -11.59 -16.57
C LEU A 779 9.12 -11.29 -16.85
N ARG A 780 8.25 -11.55 -15.88
CA ARG A 780 6.85 -11.16 -15.89
C ARG A 780 6.71 -9.84 -15.14
N ASN A 781 6.07 -8.88 -15.79
CA ASN A 781 5.74 -7.58 -15.24
C ASN A 781 4.22 -7.40 -15.19
N GLU A 782 3.69 -7.18 -14.00
CA GLU A 782 2.31 -6.83 -13.74
C GLU A 782 2.29 -5.38 -13.24
N PHE A 783 1.40 -4.56 -13.79
CA PHE A 783 1.31 -3.13 -13.44
C PHE A 783 -0.13 -2.64 -13.55
N SER A 784 -0.49 -1.73 -12.67
CA SER A 784 -1.77 -1.02 -12.65
C SER A 784 -1.55 0.45 -12.35
N ALA A 785 -2.22 1.33 -13.10
CA ALA A 785 -2.27 2.76 -12.81
C ALA A 785 -3.54 3.40 -13.39
N PRO A 786 -4.13 4.38 -12.70
CA PRO A 786 -5.18 5.22 -13.27
C PRO A 786 -4.56 6.23 -14.26
N ILE A 787 -4.88 6.10 -15.54
CA ILE A 787 -4.47 7.03 -16.60
C ILE A 787 -5.74 7.61 -17.20
N ALA A 788 -5.88 8.92 -17.18
CA ALA A 788 -7.07 9.60 -17.66
C ALA A 788 -8.37 9.13 -16.96
N GLY A 789 -8.30 8.78 -15.68
CA GLY A 789 -9.45 8.25 -14.96
C GLY A 789 -9.83 6.81 -15.33
N VAL A 790 -9.03 6.14 -16.16
CA VAL A 790 -9.23 4.74 -16.56
C VAL A 790 -8.15 3.89 -15.93
N SER A 791 -8.51 2.78 -15.25
CA SER A 791 -7.51 1.81 -14.79
C SER A 791 -6.84 1.14 -15.98
N VAL A 792 -5.53 1.34 -16.08
CA VAL A 792 -4.70 0.73 -17.13
C VAL A 792 -3.88 -0.38 -16.49
N ASP A 793 -4.29 -1.62 -16.77
CA ASP A 793 -3.68 -2.81 -16.20
C ASP A 793 -2.98 -3.62 -17.28
N PHE A 794 -1.74 -4.04 -17.03
CA PHE A 794 -1.10 -5.00 -17.91
C PHE A 794 -0.33 -6.09 -17.16
N ASP A 795 -0.29 -7.27 -17.77
CA ASP A 795 0.45 -8.44 -17.33
C ASP A 795 1.17 -9.02 -18.54
N ARG A 796 2.50 -8.92 -18.55
CA ARG A 796 3.33 -9.35 -19.69
C ARG A 796 4.56 -10.09 -19.20
N THR A 797 4.94 -11.10 -20.00
CA THR A 797 6.20 -11.82 -19.83
C THR A 797 7.08 -11.56 -21.03
N SER A 798 8.30 -11.11 -20.78
CA SER A 798 9.32 -10.85 -21.80
C SER A 798 10.60 -11.65 -21.53
N ASN A 799 11.36 -11.92 -22.57
CA ASN A 799 12.68 -12.48 -22.43
C ASN A 799 13.67 -11.41 -21.97
N TYR A 800 14.57 -11.78 -21.08
CA TYR A 800 15.71 -10.97 -20.72
C TYR A 800 17.02 -11.74 -20.89
N TRP A 801 18.11 -11.01 -21.05
CA TRP A 801 19.47 -11.55 -21.15
C TRP A 801 20.45 -10.60 -20.48
N GLY A 802 21.56 -11.12 -20.03
CA GLY A 802 22.63 -10.34 -19.44
C GLY A 802 24.02 -10.93 -19.74
N ALA A 803 24.98 -10.07 -19.80
CA ALA A 803 26.39 -10.42 -19.92
C ALA A 803 27.24 -9.51 -19.03
N HIS A 804 28.28 -10.06 -18.49
CA HIS A 804 29.28 -9.36 -17.69
C HIS A 804 30.69 -9.73 -18.11
N LEU A 805 31.57 -8.74 -18.10
CA LEU A 805 33.01 -8.92 -18.18
C LEU A 805 33.67 -8.02 -17.14
N GLY A 806 34.54 -8.60 -16.33
CA GLY A 806 35.25 -7.88 -15.30
C GLY A 806 36.66 -8.40 -15.04
N MET A 807 37.39 -7.62 -14.28
CA MET A 807 38.69 -8.01 -13.76
C MET A 807 38.86 -7.55 -12.33
N TYR A 808 39.62 -8.29 -11.55
CA TYR A 808 40.00 -7.85 -10.20
C TYR A 808 41.42 -8.22 -9.86
N GLY A 809 42.05 -7.33 -9.07
CA GLY A 809 43.38 -7.57 -8.52
C GLY A 809 43.29 -7.78 -7.00
N GLU A 810 44.05 -8.75 -6.49
CA GLU A 810 44.17 -9.01 -5.06
C GLU A 810 45.53 -8.61 -4.53
N PHE A 811 45.53 -7.80 -3.47
CA PHE A 811 46.79 -7.26 -2.89
C PHE A 811 46.74 -7.38 -1.37
N GLN A 812 47.88 -7.63 -0.76
CA GLN A 812 48.06 -7.49 0.68
C GLN A 812 48.30 -6.00 0.98
N ALA A 813 47.30 -5.31 1.52
CA ALA A 813 47.40 -3.87 1.74
C ALA A 813 48.25 -3.53 2.96
N ALA A 814 47.98 -4.16 4.12
CA ALA A 814 48.79 -3.99 5.34
C ALA A 814 48.50 -5.11 6.34
N GLY A 815 49.53 -5.75 6.90
CA GLY A 815 49.36 -6.73 7.98
C GLY A 815 48.31 -7.82 7.70
N LYS A 816 47.13 -7.73 8.35
CA LYS A 816 46.02 -8.65 8.17
C LYS A 816 44.95 -8.14 7.20
N ILE A 817 45.18 -7.04 6.50
CA ILE A 817 44.22 -6.43 5.57
C ILE A 817 44.56 -6.84 4.13
N LYS A 818 43.65 -7.51 3.50
CA LYS A 818 43.64 -7.75 2.06
C LYS A 818 42.78 -6.69 1.35
N ASN A 819 43.24 -6.24 0.20
CA ASN A 819 42.44 -5.40 -0.70
C ASN A 819 42.17 -6.17 -1.98
N ARG A 820 40.94 -6.01 -2.49
CA ARG A 820 40.56 -6.45 -3.84
C ARG A 820 39.97 -5.25 -4.55
N THR A 821 40.62 -4.82 -5.61
CA THR A 821 40.14 -3.76 -6.47
C THR A 821 39.66 -4.37 -7.79
N PHE A 822 38.49 -3.95 -8.25
CA PHE A 822 37.81 -4.53 -9.40
C PHE A 822 37.26 -3.47 -10.36
N LEU A 823 37.18 -3.88 -11.63
CA LEU A 823 36.48 -3.16 -12.70
C LEU A 823 35.52 -4.15 -13.36
N ASN A 824 34.24 -3.83 -13.38
CA ASN A 824 33.18 -4.63 -13.98
C ASN A 824 32.47 -3.84 -15.07
N TYR A 825 32.02 -4.50 -16.11
CA TYR A 825 31.12 -3.99 -17.12
C TYR A 825 29.97 -4.96 -17.31
N PHE A 826 28.74 -4.40 -17.34
CA PHE A 826 27.48 -5.15 -17.46
C PHE A 826 26.75 -4.69 -18.71
N TYR A 827 26.16 -5.64 -19.39
CA TYR A 827 25.17 -5.44 -20.43
C TYR A 827 23.93 -6.24 -20.11
N ASP A 828 22.77 -5.57 -20.00
CA ASP A 828 21.48 -6.22 -19.79
C ASP A 828 20.52 -5.79 -20.89
N GLY A 829 19.69 -6.72 -21.32
CA GLY A 829 18.67 -6.49 -22.32
C GLY A 829 17.36 -7.13 -21.95
N ARG A 830 16.27 -6.49 -22.33
CA ARG A 830 14.92 -7.01 -22.26
C ARG A 830 14.21 -6.78 -23.61
N GLU A 831 13.43 -7.75 -24.02
CA GLU A 831 12.65 -7.71 -25.26
C GLU A 831 11.59 -6.58 -25.25
N SER A 832 11.22 -6.10 -26.43
CA SER A 832 10.13 -5.13 -26.60
C SER A 832 8.78 -5.76 -26.25
N GLU A 833 7.87 -4.94 -25.75
CA GLU A 833 6.53 -5.37 -25.33
C GLU A 833 5.47 -4.49 -25.99
N SER A 834 4.30 -5.07 -26.27
CA SER A 834 3.15 -4.34 -26.78
C SER A 834 1.89 -4.76 -26.04
N TYR A 835 0.99 -3.80 -25.83
CA TYR A 835 -0.29 -4.09 -25.23
C TYR A 835 -1.32 -3.02 -25.63
N THR A 836 -2.61 -3.42 -25.65
CA THR A 836 -3.75 -2.55 -25.94
C THR A 836 -4.51 -2.25 -24.65
N ALA A 837 -4.74 -0.98 -24.36
CA ALA A 837 -5.60 -0.53 -23.27
C ALA A 837 -6.92 0.01 -23.82
N SER A 838 -8.01 -0.42 -23.23
CA SER A 838 -9.34 0.11 -23.53
C SER A 838 -9.50 1.48 -22.84
N GLY A 839 -10.22 2.39 -23.51
CA GLY A 839 -10.61 3.65 -22.93
C GLY A 839 -11.96 3.59 -22.21
N SER A 840 -12.50 4.75 -21.88
CA SER A 840 -13.87 4.96 -21.39
C SER A 840 -14.77 5.55 -22.46
N SER A 841 -16.01 5.94 -22.10
CA SER A 841 -16.91 6.67 -22.98
C SER A 841 -16.34 8.00 -23.46
N ASP A 842 -15.49 8.63 -22.64
CA ASP A 842 -14.99 9.99 -22.83
C ASP A 842 -13.50 10.05 -23.22
N VAL A 843 -12.77 8.97 -23.00
CA VAL A 843 -11.34 8.84 -23.25
C VAL A 843 -11.07 7.68 -24.18
N ALA A 844 -10.47 7.94 -25.33
CA ALA A 844 -10.13 6.87 -26.27
C ALA A 844 -9.05 5.95 -25.72
N GLY A 845 -9.16 4.65 -26.03
CA GLY A 845 -8.13 3.66 -25.76
C GLY A 845 -6.87 3.87 -26.61
N ALA A 846 -5.81 3.10 -26.32
CA ALA A 846 -4.56 3.19 -27.06
C ALA A 846 -3.82 1.85 -27.13
N ASP A 847 -3.04 1.69 -28.21
CA ASP A 847 -2.08 0.60 -28.38
C ASP A 847 -0.68 1.10 -27.99
N PHE A 848 -0.09 0.48 -26.99
CA PHE A 848 1.23 0.80 -26.46
C PHE A 848 2.30 -0.15 -27.02
N HIS A 849 3.44 0.41 -27.39
CA HIS A 849 4.63 -0.35 -27.78
C HIS A 849 5.85 0.18 -27.04
N PHE A 850 6.36 -0.62 -26.11
CA PHE A 850 7.59 -0.34 -25.38
C PHE A 850 8.77 -0.92 -26.14
N ASN A 851 9.77 -0.12 -26.38
CA ASN A 851 10.99 -0.55 -27.06
C ASN A 851 11.75 -1.57 -26.18
N SER A 852 12.63 -2.37 -26.81
CA SER A 852 13.59 -3.17 -26.06
C SER A 852 14.43 -2.29 -25.15
N LEU A 853 14.52 -2.68 -23.88
CA LEU A 853 15.39 -2.00 -22.92
C LEU A 853 16.77 -2.61 -23.01
N ASN A 854 17.80 -1.77 -23.17
CA ASN A 854 19.19 -2.16 -23.17
C ASN A 854 19.94 -1.28 -22.18
N SER A 855 20.66 -1.87 -21.24
CA SER A 855 21.47 -1.15 -20.28
C SER A 855 22.94 -1.48 -20.41
N HIS A 856 23.78 -0.47 -20.23
CA HIS A 856 25.22 -0.55 -20.21
C HIS A 856 25.74 0.18 -18.98
N ARG A 857 26.42 -0.52 -18.09
CA ARG A 857 26.96 0.07 -16.86
C ARG A 857 28.34 -0.48 -16.51
N ALA A 858 29.13 0.33 -15.86
CA ALA A 858 30.43 -0.07 -15.33
C ALA A 858 30.52 0.21 -13.83
N GLN A 859 31.25 -0.63 -13.13
CA GLN A 859 31.56 -0.48 -11.72
C GLN A 859 33.06 -0.51 -11.51
N LEU A 860 33.57 0.44 -10.71
CA LEU A 860 34.91 0.45 -10.17
C LEU A 860 34.83 0.44 -8.66
N GLY A 861 35.46 -0.52 -8.02
CA GLY A 861 35.37 -0.63 -6.55
C GLY A 861 36.57 -1.27 -5.89
N SER A 862 36.63 -1.13 -4.57
CA SER A 862 37.63 -1.76 -3.72
C SER A 862 36.98 -2.33 -2.47
N VAL A 863 37.33 -3.59 -2.17
CA VAL A 863 36.95 -4.32 -0.95
C VAL A 863 38.16 -4.45 -0.05
N PHE A 864 38.02 -4.04 1.19
CA PHE A 864 39.03 -4.21 2.24
C PHE A 864 38.53 -5.25 3.22
N GLU A 865 39.21 -6.38 3.32
CA GLU A 865 38.90 -7.49 4.21
C GLU A 865 39.98 -7.61 5.29
N TYR A 866 39.51 -7.69 6.54
CA TYR A 866 40.41 -7.86 7.70
C TYR A 866 40.33 -9.29 8.27
N ALA A 867 41.47 -10.01 8.27
CA ALA A 867 41.56 -11.34 8.85
C ALA A 867 41.55 -11.27 10.40
N TYR A 868 40.33 -11.15 10.98
CA TYR A 868 40.11 -11.03 12.42
C TYR A 868 40.52 -12.33 13.13
N THR A 869 39.95 -13.45 12.67
CA THR A 869 40.40 -14.81 13.05
C THR A 869 40.66 -15.66 11.81
N SER A 870 41.08 -16.92 11.97
CA SER A 870 41.17 -17.86 10.83
C SER A 870 39.82 -18.14 10.18
N ALA A 871 38.73 -18.02 10.94
CA ALA A 871 37.39 -18.33 10.49
C ALA A 871 36.56 -17.06 10.11
N LEU A 872 36.76 -15.91 10.77
CA LEU A 872 35.92 -14.72 10.62
C LEU A 872 36.70 -13.55 10.00
N ARG A 873 36.13 -12.98 8.96
CA ARG A 873 36.71 -11.87 8.17
C ARG A 873 35.69 -10.80 7.89
N PRO A 874 35.62 -9.73 8.71
CA PRO A 874 34.84 -8.54 8.36
C PRO A 874 35.44 -7.81 7.15
N TYR A 875 34.56 -7.17 6.36
CA TYR A 875 34.96 -6.37 5.22
C TYR A 875 34.18 -5.08 5.10
N ALA A 876 34.79 -4.11 4.43
CA ALA A 876 34.15 -2.88 3.97
C ALA A 876 34.51 -2.67 2.49
N ALA A 877 33.56 -2.15 1.71
CA ALA A 877 33.78 -1.87 0.30
C ALA A 877 33.21 -0.51 -0.10
N LEU A 878 33.88 0.11 -1.08
CA LEU A 878 33.39 1.28 -1.78
C LEU A 878 33.34 0.96 -3.27
N THR A 879 32.21 1.24 -3.90
CA THR A 879 32.00 1.02 -5.33
C THR A 879 31.37 2.26 -5.95
N TYR A 880 31.92 2.68 -7.07
CA TYR A 880 31.32 3.65 -7.95
C TYR A 880 30.76 2.94 -9.17
N GLU A 881 29.48 3.15 -9.47
CA GLU A 881 28.78 2.66 -10.65
C GLU A 881 28.41 3.83 -11.56
N TYR A 882 28.56 3.64 -12.85
CA TYR A 882 28.05 4.56 -13.85
C TYR A 882 27.25 3.80 -14.92
N ALA A 883 25.97 4.15 -15.07
CA ALA A 883 25.12 3.64 -16.13
C ALA A 883 25.21 4.60 -17.34
N PHE A 884 25.82 4.11 -18.42
CA PHE A 884 25.99 4.86 -19.67
C PHE A 884 24.71 4.89 -20.50
N LYS A 885 23.89 3.85 -20.32
CA LYS A 885 22.60 3.68 -20.96
C LYS A 885 21.71 2.80 -20.08
N ALA A 886 20.53 3.27 -19.79
CA ALA A 886 19.48 2.54 -19.09
C ALA A 886 18.17 3.31 -19.26
N ASP A 887 17.74 3.50 -20.52
CA ASP A 887 16.59 4.30 -20.90
C ASP A 887 15.41 3.43 -21.34
N ALA A 888 14.23 3.77 -20.84
CA ALA A 888 12.95 3.24 -21.28
C ALA A 888 12.32 4.23 -22.27
N LYS A 889 11.99 3.75 -23.45
CA LYS A 889 11.33 4.50 -24.52
C LYS A 889 10.18 3.69 -25.08
N GLY A 890 9.18 4.38 -25.61
CA GLY A 890 8.04 3.74 -26.22
C GLY A 890 7.28 4.68 -27.13
N ARG A 891 6.34 4.13 -27.83
CA ARG A 891 5.35 4.84 -28.63
C ARG A 891 3.98 4.26 -28.34
N ALA A 892 2.96 5.03 -28.61
CA ALA A 892 1.60 4.52 -28.57
C ALA A 892 0.79 5.15 -29.70
N SER A 893 -0.26 4.45 -30.12
CA SER A 893 -1.19 4.90 -31.15
C SER A 893 -2.62 4.87 -30.63
N ASP A 894 -3.39 5.87 -30.99
CA ASP A 894 -4.84 5.98 -30.74
C ASP A 894 -5.58 6.28 -32.04
N GLN A 895 -6.88 6.54 -31.93
CA GLN A 895 -7.70 6.91 -33.11
C GLN A 895 -7.26 8.23 -33.81
N PHE A 896 -6.39 9.02 -33.16
CA PHE A 896 -5.88 10.30 -33.69
C PHE A 896 -4.47 10.19 -34.26
N GLY A 897 -3.83 8.99 -34.19
CA GLY A 897 -2.51 8.70 -34.73
C GLY A 897 -1.44 8.33 -33.68
N ASP A 898 -0.18 8.23 -34.15
CA ASP A 898 0.96 7.80 -33.33
C ASP A 898 1.54 8.94 -32.50
N LEU A 899 1.99 8.62 -31.28
CA LEU A 899 2.75 9.50 -30.41
C LEU A 899 3.95 8.77 -29.81
N ALA A 900 5.11 9.44 -29.73
CA ALA A 900 6.23 8.99 -28.93
C ALA A 900 5.94 9.30 -27.44
N LEU A 901 6.03 8.30 -26.58
CA LEU A 901 5.85 8.47 -25.14
C LEU A 901 7.07 9.20 -24.54
N ASN A 902 6.84 9.92 -23.46
CA ASN A 902 7.91 10.56 -22.70
C ASN A 902 8.78 9.47 -22.05
N GLY A 903 10.07 9.39 -22.46
CA GLY A 903 11.01 8.42 -21.89
C GLY A 903 11.43 8.76 -20.48
N THR A 904 11.96 7.76 -19.79
CA THR A 904 12.61 7.89 -18.48
C THR A 904 13.86 7.01 -18.43
N ASP A 905 14.84 7.33 -17.58
CA ASP A 905 16.12 6.65 -17.55
C ASP A 905 16.72 6.55 -16.14
N LEU A 906 17.67 5.59 -16.00
CA LEU A 906 18.55 5.44 -14.84
C LEU A 906 20.01 5.78 -15.20
N GLU A 907 20.24 6.55 -16.24
CA GLU A 907 21.58 6.95 -16.65
C GLU A 907 22.24 7.87 -15.62
N GLY A 908 23.48 7.59 -15.29
CA GLY A 908 24.23 8.39 -14.33
C GLY A 908 24.96 7.58 -13.26
N SER A 909 25.33 8.28 -12.19
CA SER A 909 26.23 7.77 -11.14
C SER A 909 25.48 7.22 -9.95
N THR A 910 25.97 6.09 -9.41
CA THR A 910 25.55 5.53 -8.11
C THR A 910 26.79 5.20 -7.28
N GLY A 911 26.85 5.68 -6.05
CA GLY A 911 27.84 5.29 -5.05
C GLY A 911 27.28 4.16 -4.19
N ILE A 912 28.09 3.13 -3.92
CA ILE A 912 27.71 1.97 -3.10
C ILE A 912 28.71 1.80 -1.98
N VAL A 913 28.23 1.74 -0.75
CA VAL A 913 29.02 1.39 0.44
C VAL A 913 28.56 0.05 0.95
N SER A 914 29.46 -0.91 1.08
CA SER A 914 29.16 -2.24 1.58
C SER A 914 29.90 -2.52 2.89
N LEU A 915 29.19 -3.14 3.83
CA LEU A 915 29.75 -3.65 5.10
C LEU A 915 29.28 -5.08 5.29
N GLY A 916 30.14 -5.93 5.79
CA GLY A 916 29.76 -7.33 6.04
C GLY A 916 30.87 -8.14 6.67
N TRP A 917 30.63 -9.45 6.73
CA TRP A 917 31.60 -10.40 7.20
C TRP A 917 31.45 -11.76 6.53
N THR A 918 32.57 -12.42 6.32
CA THR A 918 32.66 -13.78 5.81
C THR A 918 33.09 -14.72 6.93
N TYR A 919 32.38 -15.84 7.07
CA TYR A 919 32.75 -16.95 7.96
C TYR A 919 33.17 -18.15 7.13
N GLN A 920 34.27 -18.80 7.52
CA GLN A 920 34.72 -20.05 6.92
C GLN A 920 34.98 -21.04 8.05
N ASN A 921 34.42 -22.26 8.00
CA ASN A 921 34.68 -23.27 9.02
C ASN A 921 36.17 -23.74 8.98
N GLU A 922 36.67 -24.33 10.08
CA GLU A 922 38.06 -24.74 10.24
C GLU A 922 38.48 -25.72 9.14
N ALA A 923 37.62 -26.63 8.72
CA ALA A 923 37.86 -27.59 7.65
C ALA A 923 37.83 -26.97 6.25
N LYS A 924 37.39 -25.66 6.13
CA LYS A 924 37.24 -24.92 4.87
C LYS A 924 36.24 -25.54 3.88
N HIS A 925 35.34 -26.42 4.38
CA HIS A 925 34.29 -27.04 3.56
C HIS A 925 33.00 -26.21 3.47
N PHE A 926 32.83 -25.25 4.36
CA PHE A 926 31.65 -24.38 4.40
C PHE A 926 32.07 -22.92 4.53
N GLU A 927 31.46 -22.07 3.73
CA GLU A 927 31.65 -20.62 3.78
C GLU A 927 30.27 -19.95 3.82
N PHE A 928 30.15 -18.93 4.64
CA PHE A 928 28.97 -18.10 4.77
C PHE A 928 29.36 -16.62 4.76
N ASP A 929 28.61 -15.80 4.02
CA ASP A 929 28.81 -14.35 3.96
C ASP A 929 27.51 -13.63 4.27
N LEU A 930 27.59 -12.56 5.01
CA LEU A 930 26.50 -11.65 5.30
C LEU A 930 26.97 -10.22 5.04
N GLY A 931 26.17 -9.46 4.26
CA GLY A 931 26.51 -8.10 3.89
C GLY A 931 25.31 -7.18 3.83
N VAL A 932 25.57 -5.90 4.06
CA VAL A 932 24.61 -4.81 3.88
C VAL A 932 25.23 -3.76 2.97
N ASN A 933 24.44 -3.25 2.02
CA ASN A 933 24.86 -2.22 1.08
C ASN A 933 23.96 -0.99 1.21
N GLY A 934 24.55 0.20 1.20
CA GLY A 934 23.89 1.48 1.10
C GLY A 934 24.18 2.12 -0.25
N TYR A 935 23.18 2.72 -0.87
CA TYR A 935 23.25 3.31 -2.22
C TYR A 935 22.93 4.80 -2.17
N THR A 936 23.62 5.58 -3.01
CA THR A 936 23.37 7.02 -3.18
C THR A 936 23.61 7.43 -4.63
N GLY A 937 22.86 8.38 -5.16
CA GLY A 937 22.90 8.83 -6.56
C GLY A 937 21.65 8.44 -7.32
N LYS A 938 21.77 7.94 -8.55
CA LYS A 938 20.62 7.51 -9.39
C LYS A 938 19.81 6.37 -8.76
N ARG A 939 20.44 5.49 -8.02
CA ARG A 939 19.77 4.54 -7.12
C ARG A 939 20.11 4.90 -5.69
N GLN A 940 19.11 5.10 -4.86
CA GLN A 940 19.25 5.36 -3.43
C GLN A 940 18.62 4.22 -2.66
N GLY A 941 19.08 3.96 -1.43
CA GLY A 941 18.45 2.93 -0.63
C GLY A 941 19.42 1.97 0.05
N VAL A 942 18.89 0.81 0.41
CA VAL A 942 19.66 -0.20 1.15
C VAL A 942 19.34 -1.60 0.64
N SER A 943 20.33 -2.49 0.73
CA SER A 943 20.11 -3.93 0.55
C SER A 943 20.86 -4.75 1.58
N ALA A 944 20.36 -5.94 1.88
CA ALA A 944 21.05 -6.94 2.66
C ALA A 944 21.15 -8.25 1.87
N GLN A 945 22.26 -8.96 2.06
CA GLN A 945 22.50 -10.21 1.36
C GLN A 945 23.10 -11.26 2.28
N ALA A 946 22.76 -12.51 1.99
CA ALA A 946 23.37 -13.68 2.60
C ALA A 946 23.75 -14.68 1.52
N GLN A 947 24.91 -15.31 1.66
CA GLN A 947 25.33 -16.37 0.76
C GLN A 947 26.03 -17.50 1.50
N ALA A 948 25.92 -18.71 0.98
CA ALA A 948 26.54 -19.90 1.51
C ALA A 948 27.14 -20.72 0.37
N ALA A 949 28.29 -21.32 0.61
CA ALA A 949 28.92 -22.23 -0.34
C ALA A 949 29.48 -23.45 0.41
N TRP A 950 29.26 -24.61 -0.17
CA TRP A 950 29.84 -25.88 0.27
C TRP A 950 30.95 -26.28 -0.71
N LYS A 951 32.03 -26.75 -0.18
CA LYS A 951 33.27 -27.08 -0.92
C LYS A 951 33.63 -28.54 -0.70
N PHE A 952 33.89 -29.24 -1.76
CA PHE A 952 34.25 -30.65 -1.75
C PHE A 952 35.70 -30.85 -2.22
#